data_4a40a2c4a7be09bbb12a096febd6f472
#
_entry.id   4a40a2c4a7be09bbb12a096febd6f472
#
_cell.length_a   1.000
_cell.length_b   1.000
_cell.length_c   1.000
_cell.angle_alpha   90.00
_cell.angle_beta   90.00
_cell.angle_gamma   90.00
#
_symmetry.space_group_name_H-M   'P 1'
#
loop_
_entity.id
_entity.type
_entity.pdbx_description
1 polymer ?
#
loop_
_entity_poly.entity_id
_entity_poly.type
_entity_poly.pdbx_seq_one_letter_code
_entity_poly.pdbx_strand_id
1 'polypeptide(L)'
;MREGACHGRRREVKGGHRARPCRTAALHLGDRKGGVVTQDLQLRPGVAGSYPDLFTAEALAALAALAPLDDDRAALMAERIARRRARFGARRRIDFLDPEVLIPRTNLRVGDARAGKFSGSEIPPDLERQWIQGTGPATRPRAGADDSLRNIAYALLSGADGWMFDGEDALGQVETMSLDNLRNLRLAFAGEPRFLAVAERVAGEMNDWARGFFGREIVADWRAQLDFTTRIFRCRGLHLDDRHVRRADGAGFSASIVDLVLYVVHCGALLRRAGRSIVLYLPKIQTAGEAALWNDLLDRLEAHLDLPGDTLKVYVLVEQVEACFQLMEIRAALGGHFVGFNTGRWDYINSVSDAMAWDPQFVNPNIDAIGMTYGYMRVYEDRVRRAVNTPDRNGRCALWQGGMEPNIPVGSPDGVAAGMRRAVAGGEREQQAGASGKWVAHWKMVHIVRPVWERAGEANQLGRPFPPLTHDGADADGLFLLEPAPRTVRGARDLLSVALQYGNAFGRGFQAAALKPADFFGDDDVLYLMEDMATGEIRLSILWEWLHKQARFTAGDPETGTREGDPLTPELFARLLDEEYAKLLAARDRDVHDDSKTTTLPIARQIVATYVTHPVKAPWYIDLLNLNLDNHDLAEARRRISRYVDAFDRDGTRLTANLDFDRDAGQ
;
A
#
# COMPACT_ATOMS: atom_id res chain seq x y z
N MET A 1 73.98 25.01 6.49
CA MET A 1 75.03 24.50 7.45
C MET A 1 74.29 23.64 8.46
N ARG A 2 74.71 22.36 8.52
CA ARG A 2 74.45 21.33 9.57
C ARG A 2 72.97 20.87 9.68
N GLU A 3 72.59 19.74 9.12
CA GLU A 3 72.79 18.32 9.50
C GLU A 3 72.53 18.04 10.99
N GLY A 4 71.55 17.13 11.20
CA GLY A 4 71.25 16.51 12.48
C GLY A 4 70.28 15.37 12.27
N ALA A 5 70.78 14.19 11.89
CA ALA A 5 70.01 12.93 11.82
C ALA A 5 69.71 12.43 13.25
N CYS A 6 68.55 11.84 13.44
CA CYS A 6 68.26 10.90 14.51
C CYS A 6 67.32 9.76 14.11
N HIS A 7 67.84 8.57 14.28
CA HIS A 7 67.26 7.25 14.10
C HIS A 7 66.08 7.00 15.05
N GLY A 8 65.09 6.24 14.61
CA GLY A 8 64.06 5.72 15.51
C GLY A 8 63.07 4.72 14.94
N ARG A 9 63.48 3.47 14.81
CA ARG A 9 62.71 2.21 14.97
C ARG A 9 61.35 2.08 14.33
N ARG A 10 61.32 1.35 13.23
CA ARG A 10 60.12 0.64 12.73
C ARG A 10 59.65 -0.41 13.75
N ARG A 11 58.39 -0.36 14.16
CA ARG A 11 57.66 -1.48 14.74
C ARG A 11 56.79 -2.09 13.65
N GLU A 12 57.15 -3.28 13.20
CA GLU A 12 56.27 -4.17 12.42
C GLU A 12 55.14 -4.63 13.34
N VAL A 13 53.89 -4.31 12.96
CA VAL A 13 52.70 -4.95 13.50
C VAL A 13 52.21 -5.92 12.42
N LYS A 14 52.54 -7.20 12.59
CA LYS A 14 51.93 -8.31 11.87
C LYS A 14 50.53 -8.50 12.43
N GLY A 15 49.51 -8.07 11.69
CA GLY A 15 48.10 -8.39 11.90
C GLY A 15 47.56 -9.04 10.64
N GLY A 16 47.73 -10.34 10.51
CA GLY A 16 47.17 -11.12 9.44
C GLY A 16 45.68 -11.33 9.68
N HIS A 17 44.83 -10.54 9.04
CA HIS A 17 43.44 -10.91 8.85
C HIS A 17 43.37 -11.98 7.75
N ARG A 18 43.27 -13.25 8.17
CA ARG A 18 42.85 -14.33 7.28
C ARG A 18 41.37 -14.05 6.89
N ALA A 19 41.14 -13.70 5.64
CA ALA A 19 39.83 -13.76 5.03
C ALA A 19 39.27 -15.18 5.22
N ARG A 20 38.15 -15.31 5.93
CA ARG A 20 37.40 -16.58 5.97
C ARG A 20 36.81 -16.80 4.57
N PRO A 21 36.96 -17.98 3.98
CA PRO A 21 36.30 -18.28 2.69
C PRO A 21 34.81 -18.20 2.89
N CYS A 22 34.12 -17.47 1.98
CA CYS A 22 32.70 -17.47 1.83
C CYS A 22 32.25 -18.93 1.66
N ARG A 23 31.55 -19.47 2.67
CA ARG A 23 30.92 -20.79 2.54
C ARG A 23 29.77 -20.62 1.55
N THR A 24 29.95 -21.07 0.33
CA THR A 24 28.87 -21.36 -0.60
C THR A 24 27.87 -22.27 0.10
N ALA A 25 26.69 -21.74 0.40
CA ALA A 25 25.58 -22.53 0.92
C ALA A 25 25.29 -23.64 -0.08
N ALA A 26 25.42 -24.89 0.34
CA ALA A 26 25.13 -26.03 -0.49
C ALA A 26 23.60 -26.07 -0.72
N LEU A 27 23.18 -25.83 -1.97
CA LEU A 27 21.83 -26.06 -2.43
C LEU A 27 21.56 -27.56 -2.39
N HIS A 28 20.77 -28.02 -1.44
CA HIS A 28 20.22 -29.37 -1.48
C HIS A 28 18.97 -29.41 -2.38
N LEU A 29 19.13 -29.90 -3.59
CA LEU A 29 18.03 -30.26 -4.46
C LEU A 29 17.45 -31.60 -3.98
N GLY A 30 16.24 -31.54 -3.39
CA GLY A 30 15.37 -32.69 -3.28
C GLY A 30 15.09 -33.23 -1.90
N ASP A 31 13.94 -32.90 -1.38
CA ASP A 31 13.14 -33.77 -0.54
C ASP A 31 12.06 -34.46 -1.42
N ARG A 32 11.48 -35.56 -0.91
CA ARG A 32 10.54 -36.46 -1.63
C ARG A 32 9.27 -35.78 -2.20
N LYS A 33 9.12 -34.45 -2.03
CA LYS A 33 8.01 -33.64 -2.55
C LYS A 33 8.42 -32.52 -3.52
N GLY A 34 9.67 -32.47 -4.00
CA GLY A 34 10.09 -31.55 -5.08
C GLY A 34 10.26 -30.07 -4.68
N GLY A 35 10.32 -29.73 -3.37
CA GLY A 35 10.60 -28.37 -2.89
C GLY A 35 12.11 -28.06 -2.86
N VAL A 36 12.52 -26.84 -3.19
CA VAL A 36 13.89 -26.36 -2.97
C VAL A 36 14.00 -25.87 -1.52
N VAL A 37 14.93 -26.43 -0.77
CA VAL A 37 15.19 -26.08 0.63
C VAL A 37 16.59 -25.50 0.74
N THR A 38 16.69 -24.29 1.32
CA THR A 38 17.95 -23.77 1.87
C THR A 38 18.04 -24.11 3.35
N GLN A 39 19.16 -23.81 4.01
CA GLN A 39 19.29 -24.05 5.45
C GLN A 39 18.16 -23.36 6.25
N ASP A 40 17.69 -22.19 5.80
CA ASP A 40 16.77 -21.32 6.56
C ASP A 40 15.38 -21.20 5.93
N LEU A 41 15.22 -21.49 4.62
CA LEU A 41 13.99 -21.24 3.85
C LEU A 41 13.55 -22.44 3.04
N GLN A 42 12.24 -22.60 2.87
CA GLN A 42 11.59 -23.58 2.02
C GLN A 42 10.71 -22.88 0.99
N LEU A 43 10.84 -23.26 -0.27
CA LEU A 43 9.95 -22.82 -1.34
C LEU A 43 8.75 -23.76 -1.48
N ARG A 44 7.59 -23.19 -1.81
CA ARG A 44 6.40 -23.95 -2.16
C ARG A 44 6.69 -24.95 -3.29
N PRO A 45 6.15 -26.18 -3.24
CA PRO A 45 6.32 -27.16 -4.30
C PRO A 45 5.97 -26.59 -5.70
N GLY A 46 6.80 -26.89 -6.69
CA GLY A 46 6.60 -26.44 -8.08
C GLY A 46 7.04 -25.00 -8.40
N VAL A 47 7.10 -24.09 -7.42
CA VAL A 47 7.40 -22.67 -7.66
C VAL A 47 8.77 -22.44 -8.27
N ALA A 48 9.82 -23.06 -7.74
CA ALA A 48 11.16 -22.91 -8.30
C ALA A 48 11.26 -23.41 -9.75
N GLY A 49 10.51 -24.46 -10.09
CA GLY A 49 10.43 -24.98 -11.46
C GLY A 49 9.65 -24.09 -12.41
N SER A 50 8.59 -23.43 -11.92
CA SER A 50 7.75 -22.50 -12.70
C SER A 50 8.38 -21.10 -12.85
N TYR A 51 9.22 -20.71 -11.89
CA TYR A 51 9.87 -19.39 -11.83
C TYR A 51 11.39 -19.49 -11.64
N PRO A 52 12.11 -20.29 -12.46
CA PRO A 52 13.57 -20.45 -12.34
C PRO A 52 14.31 -19.15 -12.65
N ASP A 53 13.68 -18.25 -13.35
CA ASP A 53 14.17 -16.92 -13.70
C ASP A 53 14.03 -15.89 -12.58
N LEU A 54 13.23 -16.17 -11.54
CA LEU A 54 13.10 -15.35 -10.34
C LEU A 54 13.85 -15.96 -9.15
N PHE A 55 13.71 -17.26 -8.91
CA PHE A 55 14.40 -17.95 -7.81
C PHE A 55 15.81 -18.43 -8.25
N THR A 56 16.60 -17.48 -8.75
CA THR A 56 17.99 -17.70 -9.12
C THR A 56 18.88 -17.95 -7.90
N ALA A 57 20.08 -18.48 -8.08
CA ALA A 57 21.05 -18.67 -6.99
C ALA A 57 21.36 -17.36 -6.27
N GLU A 58 21.45 -16.23 -6.99
CA GLU A 58 21.67 -14.90 -6.43
C GLU A 58 20.48 -14.46 -5.58
N ALA A 59 19.24 -14.61 -6.07
CA ALA A 59 18.03 -14.26 -5.33
C ALA A 59 17.88 -15.12 -4.06
N LEU A 60 18.13 -16.42 -4.14
CA LEU A 60 18.09 -17.31 -2.99
C LEU A 60 19.17 -16.97 -1.95
N ALA A 61 20.37 -16.60 -2.40
CA ALA A 61 21.44 -16.15 -1.50
C ALA A 61 21.09 -14.83 -0.80
N ALA A 62 20.49 -13.89 -1.52
CA ALA A 62 20.01 -12.62 -0.95
C ALA A 62 18.85 -12.83 0.05
N LEU A 63 17.88 -13.70 -0.26
CA LEU A 63 16.82 -14.08 0.69
C LEU A 63 17.41 -14.70 1.97
N ALA A 64 18.38 -15.61 1.85
CA ALA A 64 19.04 -16.20 2.99
C ALA A 64 19.84 -15.19 3.81
N ALA A 65 20.44 -14.17 3.16
CA ALA A 65 21.15 -13.10 3.85
C ALA A 65 20.24 -12.21 4.71
N LEU A 66 18.97 -12.02 4.28
CA LEU A 66 17.98 -11.22 4.99
C LEU A 66 17.12 -12.05 5.96
N ALA A 67 17.09 -13.37 5.84
CA ALA A 67 16.28 -14.25 6.67
C ALA A 67 16.39 -14.03 8.19
N PRO A 68 17.58 -13.72 8.76
CA PRO A 68 17.67 -13.43 10.19
C PRO A 68 16.88 -12.21 10.66
N LEU A 69 16.60 -11.23 9.78
CA LEU A 69 15.80 -10.05 10.10
C LEU A 69 14.28 -10.34 10.12
N ASP A 70 13.86 -11.50 9.64
CA ASP A 70 12.45 -11.91 9.71
C ASP A 70 12.01 -12.23 11.15
N ASP A 71 12.92 -12.63 12.04
CA ASP A 71 12.63 -12.79 13.47
C ASP A 71 12.25 -11.45 14.11
N ASP A 72 13.00 -10.40 13.79
CA ASP A 72 12.71 -9.04 14.25
C ASP A 72 11.39 -8.53 13.69
N ARG A 73 11.10 -8.82 12.41
CA ARG A 73 9.81 -8.51 11.79
C ARG A 73 8.66 -9.20 12.52
N ALA A 74 8.79 -10.49 12.78
CA ALA A 74 7.76 -11.25 13.48
C ALA A 74 7.51 -10.70 14.90
N ALA A 75 8.58 -10.34 15.62
CA ALA A 75 8.49 -9.72 16.94
C ALA A 75 7.75 -8.36 16.89
N LEU A 76 8.09 -7.49 15.95
CA LEU A 76 7.41 -6.19 15.76
C LEU A 76 5.92 -6.36 15.40
N MET A 77 5.57 -7.35 14.59
CA MET A 77 4.18 -7.62 14.25
C MET A 77 3.40 -8.19 15.45
N ALA A 78 4.00 -9.03 16.27
CA ALA A 78 3.41 -9.48 17.53
C ALA A 78 3.22 -8.31 18.52
N GLU A 79 4.20 -7.41 18.62
CA GLU A 79 4.10 -6.19 19.42
C GLU A 79 2.97 -5.27 18.93
N ARG A 80 2.78 -5.12 17.60
CA ARG A 80 1.68 -4.34 17.02
C ARG A 80 0.32 -4.86 17.52
N ILE A 81 0.10 -6.16 17.51
CA ILE A 81 -1.11 -6.81 18.00
C ILE A 81 -1.28 -6.60 19.50
N ALA A 82 -0.22 -6.80 20.28
CA ALA A 82 -0.23 -6.61 21.73
C ALA A 82 -0.54 -5.15 22.12
N ARG A 83 0.10 -4.19 21.44
CA ARG A 83 -0.11 -2.75 21.63
C ARG A 83 -1.55 -2.34 21.34
N ARG A 84 -2.14 -2.82 20.24
CA ARG A 84 -3.55 -2.59 19.90
C ARG A 84 -4.49 -3.11 20.98
N ARG A 85 -4.29 -4.35 21.45
CA ARG A 85 -5.09 -4.96 22.52
C ARG A 85 -4.96 -4.19 23.84
N ALA A 86 -3.76 -3.81 24.21
CA ALA A 86 -3.50 -3.03 25.43
C ALA A 86 -4.20 -1.68 25.40
N ARG A 87 -4.17 -0.97 24.27
CA ARG A 87 -4.88 0.31 24.08
C ARG A 87 -6.39 0.14 24.23
N PHE A 88 -6.95 -0.86 23.53
CA PHE A 88 -8.37 -1.16 23.60
C PHE A 88 -8.82 -1.49 25.03
N GLY A 89 -8.11 -2.38 25.72
CA GLY A 89 -8.42 -2.76 27.10
C GLY A 89 -8.27 -1.63 28.11
N ALA A 90 -7.26 -0.78 27.94
CA ALA A 90 -7.00 0.37 28.80
C ALA A 90 -7.84 1.62 28.43
N ARG A 91 -8.60 1.59 27.33
CA ARG A 91 -9.36 2.73 26.78
C ARG A 91 -8.49 3.98 26.63
N ARG A 92 -7.31 3.81 26.04
CA ARG A 92 -6.33 4.89 25.87
C ARG A 92 -6.23 5.33 24.41
N ARG A 93 -6.10 6.65 24.22
CA ARG A 93 -5.67 7.22 22.94
C ARG A 93 -4.19 6.97 22.71
N ILE A 94 -3.77 7.09 21.46
CA ILE A 94 -2.36 7.12 21.08
C ILE A 94 -1.80 8.49 21.51
N ASP A 95 -0.54 8.50 21.91
CA ASP A 95 0.16 9.71 22.31
C ASP A 95 1.59 9.70 21.73
N PHE A 96 2.23 10.87 21.79
CA PHE A 96 3.61 11.04 21.36
C PHE A 96 4.58 10.27 22.24
N LEU A 97 5.69 9.83 21.64
CA LEU A 97 6.79 9.24 22.37
C LEU A 97 7.48 10.29 23.27
N ASP A 98 8.01 9.84 24.40
CA ASP A 98 8.87 10.66 25.25
C ASP A 98 10.11 11.12 24.46
N PRO A 99 10.43 12.43 24.43
CA PRO A 99 11.59 12.96 23.71
C PRO A 99 12.93 12.35 24.12
N GLU A 100 13.07 11.84 25.34
CA GLU A 100 14.30 11.30 25.89
C GLU A 100 14.58 9.84 25.50
N VAL A 101 13.57 9.12 25.01
CA VAL A 101 13.78 7.72 24.60
C VAL A 101 14.55 7.63 23.28
N LEU A 102 15.29 6.54 23.12
CA LEU A 102 15.95 6.22 21.85
C LEU A 102 14.94 5.61 20.86
N ILE A 103 15.05 5.99 19.60
CA ILE A 103 14.37 5.30 18.51
C ILE A 103 14.96 3.88 18.43
N PRO A 104 14.13 2.83 18.46
CA PRO A 104 14.61 1.46 18.40
C PRO A 104 15.59 1.22 17.24
N ARG A 105 16.62 0.42 17.47
CA ARG A 105 17.68 0.07 16.49
C ARG A 105 18.55 1.26 16.02
N THR A 106 18.42 2.42 16.64
CA THR A 106 19.21 3.62 16.34
C THR A 106 19.90 4.17 17.58
N ASN A 107 20.83 5.10 17.40
CA ASN A 107 21.45 5.87 18.48
C ASN A 107 20.83 7.27 18.61
N LEU A 108 19.64 7.48 18.02
CA LEU A 108 18.98 8.77 17.94
C LEU A 108 17.84 8.88 18.95
N ARG A 109 17.80 9.99 19.70
CA ARG A 109 16.66 10.29 20.59
C ARG A 109 15.49 10.83 19.79
N VAL A 110 14.28 10.54 20.25
CA VAL A 110 13.04 11.06 19.70
C VAL A 110 13.06 12.59 19.59
N GLY A 111 13.49 13.29 20.65
CA GLY A 111 13.60 14.75 20.65
C GLY A 111 14.59 15.28 19.61
N ASP A 112 15.70 14.58 19.38
CA ASP A 112 16.68 14.97 18.36
C ASP A 112 16.12 14.72 16.94
N ALA A 113 15.38 13.63 16.73
CA ALA A 113 14.70 13.38 15.45
C ALA A 113 13.68 14.48 15.14
N ARG A 114 12.84 14.86 16.11
CA ARG A 114 11.85 15.95 15.97
C ARG A 114 12.50 17.30 15.68
N ALA A 115 13.69 17.53 16.21
CA ALA A 115 14.48 18.73 15.96
C ALA A 115 15.30 18.70 14.67
N GLY A 116 15.14 17.67 13.81
CA GLY A 116 15.90 17.52 12.57
C GLY A 116 17.38 17.18 12.74
N LYS A 117 17.83 16.72 13.92
CA LYS A 117 19.24 16.46 14.21
C LYS A 117 19.72 15.10 13.68
N PHE A 118 19.33 14.73 12.49
CA PHE A 118 19.75 13.52 11.77
C PHE A 118 20.19 13.87 10.35
N SER A 119 20.83 12.94 9.65
CA SER A 119 21.14 13.08 8.24
C SER A 119 20.03 12.42 7.42
N GLY A 120 19.33 13.19 6.61
CA GLY A 120 18.36 12.68 5.65
C GLY A 120 18.97 12.46 4.26
N SER A 121 18.12 12.10 3.31
CA SER A 121 18.51 11.78 1.94
C SER A 121 18.71 13.03 1.08
N GLU A 122 19.59 12.94 0.11
CA GLU A 122 19.51 13.74 -1.11
C GLU A 122 18.41 13.20 -2.01
N ILE A 123 17.64 14.08 -2.62
CA ILE A 123 16.64 13.70 -3.60
C ILE A 123 17.36 13.42 -4.92
N PRO A 124 17.29 12.21 -5.47
CA PRO A 124 17.89 11.90 -6.76
C PRO A 124 17.28 12.75 -7.90
N PRO A 125 18.05 13.06 -8.96
CA PRO A 125 17.57 13.91 -10.07
C PRO A 125 16.28 13.41 -10.74
N ASP A 126 16.10 12.09 -10.88
CA ASP A 126 14.90 11.49 -11.46
C ASP A 126 13.68 11.48 -10.50
N LEU A 127 13.87 11.93 -9.25
CA LEU A 127 12.81 12.15 -8.26
C LEU A 127 12.56 13.63 -7.96
N GLU A 128 13.37 14.55 -8.47
CA GLU A 128 13.17 15.99 -8.23
C GLU A 128 11.80 16.48 -8.71
N ARG A 129 11.33 15.96 -9.86
CA ARG A 129 10.01 16.28 -10.40
C ARG A 129 9.14 15.01 -10.41
N GLN A 130 8.15 15.00 -9.55
CA GLN A 130 7.18 13.92 -9.42
C GLN A 130 5.76 14.49 -9.31
N TRP A 131 5.37 15.31 -10.30
CA TRP A 131 4.06 15.99 -10.30
C TRP A 131 2.91 15.00 -10.33
N ILE A 132 3.01 13.98 -11.17
CA ILE A 132 2.03 12.91 -11.24
C ILE A 132 2.75 11.59 -11.10
N GLN A 133 2.36 10.86 -10.07
CA GLN A 133 2.69 9.44 -9.94
C GLN A 133 1.44 8.62 -10.23
N GLY A 134 1.54 7.70 -11.18
CA GLY A 134 0.51 6.69 -11.38
C GLY A 134 0.65 5.59 -10.34
N THR A 135 -0.46 4.95 -9.99
CA THR A 135 -0.49 3.78 -9.10
C THR A 135 -1.45 2.73 -9.64
N GLY A 136 -1.15 1.49 -9.40
CA GLY A 136 -2.06 0.42 -9.74
C GLY A 136 -1.38 -0.88 -10.13
N PRO A 137 -2.19 -1.91 -10.42
CA PRO A 137 -1.70 -3.21 -10.79
C PRO A 137 -1.03 -3.18 -12.16
N ALA A 138 0.10 -3.86 -12.27
CA ALA A 138 0.74 -4.16 -13.54
C ALA A 138 0.30 -5.51 -14.11
N THR A 139 -0.21 -6.41 -13.27
CA THR A 139 -0.61 -7.77 -13.64
C THR A 139 -2.12 -7.95 -13.48
N ARG A 140 -2.73 -8.67 -14.41
CA ARG A 140 -4.13 -9.12 -14.31
C ARG A 140 -4.15 -10.58 -13.85
N PRO A 141 -5.03 -10.95 -12.91
CA PRO A 141 -5.17 -12.34 -12.48
C PRO A 141 -5.61 -13.21 -13.66
N ARG A 142 -4.99 -14.37 -13.80
CA ARG A 142 -5.33 -15.38 -14.83
C ARG A 142 -5.35 -14.87 -16.26
N ALA A 143 -4.78 -13.69 -16.50
CA ALA A 143 -4.68 -13.14 -17.85
C ALA A 143 -3.49 -13.74 -18.61
N GLY A 144 -3.57 -13.70 -19.92
CA GLY A 144 -2.41 -14.00 -20.77
C GLY A 144 -1.25 -13.04 -20.47
N ALA A 145 -0.01 -13.49 -20.69
CA ALA A 145 1.15 -12.64 -20.41
C ALA A 145 1.11 -11.30 -21.17
N ASP A 146 0.54 -11.25 -22.38
CA ASP A 146 0.42 -10.00 -23.15
C ASP A 146 -0.56 -9.01 -22.50
N ASP A 147 -1.64 -9.48 -21.86
CA ASP A 147 -2.58 -8.61 -21.16
C ASP A 147 -1.95 -7.94 -19.94
N SER A 148 -1.12 -8.68 -19.20
CA SER A 148 -0.35 -8.13 -18.08
C SER A 148 0.70 -7.12 -18.56
N LEU A 149 1.41 -7.43 -19.66
CA LEU A 149 2.37 -6.50 -20.27
C LEU A 149 1.70 -5.24 -20.80
N ARG A 150 0.43 -5.29 -21.27
CA ARG A 150 -0.36 -4.12 -21.65
C ARG A 150 -0.53 -3.15 -20.47
N ASN A 151 -0.85 -3.64 -19.29
CA ASN A 151 -0.99 -2.78 -18.10
C ASN A 151 0.31 -2.05 -17.77
N ILE A 152 1.46 -2.71 -17.87
CA ILE A 152 2.76 -2.08 -17.69
C ILE A 152 3.02 -1.04 -18.79
N ALA A 153 2.67 -1.36 -20.04
CA ALA A 153 2.83 -0.43 -21.15
C ALA A 153 1.96 0.83 -20.97
N TYR A 154 0.68 0.71 -20.59
CA TYR A 154 -0.16 1.86 -20.24
C TYR A 154 0.46 2.72 -19.14
N ALA A 155 1.02 2.11 -18.11
CA ALA A 155 1.68 2.80 -17.01
C ALA A 155 2.89 3.60 -17.50
N LEU A 156 3.81 2.98 -18.22
CA LEU A 156 5.06 3.62 -18.68
C LEU A 156 4.83 4.64 -19.80
N LEU A 157 3.78 4.47 -20.62
CA LEU A 157 3.41 5.38 -21.71
C LEU A 157 2.47 6.51 -21.27
N SER A 158 2.02 6.51 -20.02
CA SER A 158 1.04 7.46 -19.50
C SER A 158 1.50 8.93 -19.50
N GLY A 159 2.82 9.17 -19.54
CA GLY A 159 3.41 10.49 -19.33
C GLY A 159 3.45 10.91 -17.87
N ALA A 160 3.16 10.01 -16.92
CA ALA A 160 3.39 10.25 -15.49
C ALA A 160 4.89 10.40 -15.21
N ASP A 161 5.25 11.27 -14.24
CA ASP A 161 6.65 11.44 -13.84
C ASP A 161 7.18 10.17 -13.13
N GLY A 162 6.32 9.50 -12.38
CA GLY A 162 6.58 8.19 -11.79
C GLY A 162 5.39 7.27 -11.91
N TRP A 163 5.63 5.97 -11.81
CA TRP A 163 4.57 4.97 -11.67
C TRP A 163 4.92 3.97 -10.57
N MET A 164 4.08 3.89 -9.58
CA MET A 164 4.17 2.90 -8.52
C MET A 164 3.44 1.62 -8.94
N PHE A 165 4.23 0.59 -9.25
CA PHE A 165 3.73 -0.76 -9.49
C PHE A 165 3.40 -1.41 -8.15
N ASP A 166 2.13 -1.70 -7.97
CA ASP A 166 1.60 -2.09 -6.69
C ASP A 166 1.72 -3.60 -6.46
N GLY A 167 2.57 -3.98 -5.52
CA GLY A 167 2.70 -5.36 -5.04
C GLY A 167 1.81 -5.68 -3.84
N GLU A 168 1.13 -4.70 -3.24
CA GLU A 168 0.38 -4.87 -2.00
C GLU A 168 -1.15 -4.89 -2.21
N ASP A 169 -1.84 -3.77 -2.05
CA ASP A 169 -3.31 -3.75 -2.00
C ASP A 169 -3.98 -4.19 -3.30
N ALA A 170 -3.34 -3.95 -4.44
CA ALA A 170 -3.88 -4.32 -5.74
C ALA A 170 -3.48 -5.71 -6.23
N LEU A 171 -2.42 -6.30 -5.72
CA LEU A 171 -1.97 -7.66 -6.07
C LEU A 171 -2.10 -8.64 -4.91
N GLY A 172 -1.76 -8.23 -3.70
CA GLY A 172 -1.85 -9.01 -2.48
C GLY A 172 -1.32 -10.44 -2.62
N GLN A 173 -2.15 -11.42 -2.26
CA GLN A 173 -1.75 -12.82 -2.14
C GLN A 173 -2.43 -13.74 -3.17
N VAL A 174 -2.96 -13.19 -4.28
CA VAL A 174 -3.65 -14.02 -5.29
C VAL A 174 -2.67 -14.91 -6.04
N GLU A 175 -2.82 -16.22 -5.93
CA GLU A 175 -2.03 -17.24 -6.66
C GLU A 175 -0.55 -16.85 -6.80
N THR A 176 -0.07 -16.72 -8.04
CA THR A 176 1.31 -16.34 -8.39
C THR A 176 1.45 -14.88 -8.82
N MET A 177 0.43 -14.04 -8.62
CA MET A 177 0.43 -12.67 -9.14
C MET A 177 1.63 -11.83 -8.70
N SER A 178 2.11 -12.00 -7.47
CA SER A 178 3.32 -11.31 -6.99
C SER A 178 4.56 -11.67 -7.82
N LEU A 179 4.71 -12.94 -8.17
CA LEU A 179 5.82 -13.43 -9.00
C LEU A 179 5.63 -13.02 -10.46
N ASP A 180 4.41 -13.14 -11.00
CA ASP A 180 4.09 -12.72 -12.37
C ASP A 180 4.33 -11.22 -12.57
N ASN A 181 3.97 -10.40 -11.58
CA ASN A 181 4.25 -8.97 -11.62
C ASN A 181 5.76 -8.70 -11.74
N LEU A 182 6.57 -9.30 -10.86
CA LEU A 182 8.03 -9.12 -10.89
C LEU A 182 8.65 -9.62 -12.20
N ARG A 183 8.21 -10.75 -12.71
CA ARG A 183 8.65 -11.27 -14.03
C ARG A 183 8.33 -10.29 -15.14
N ASN A 184 7.11 -9.77 -15.19
CA ASN A 184 6.66 -8.83 -16.21
C ASN A 184 7.38 -7.48 -16.11
N LEU A 185 7.62 -6.97 -14.89
CA LEU A 185 8.42 -5.76 -14.68
C LEU A 185 9.85 -5.92 -15.19
N ARG A 186 10.48 -7.06 -14.91
CA ARG A 186 11.82 -7.37 -15.43
C ARG A 186 11.84 -7.37 -16.96
N LEU A 187 10.86 -8.01 -17.61
CA LEU A 187 10.74 -8.02 -19.08
C LEU A 187 10.59 -6.60 -19.65
N ALA A 188 9.77 -5.79 -19.01
CA ALA A 188 9.54 -4.41 -19.43
C ALA A 188 10.79 -3.53 -19.25
N PHE A 189 11.48 -3.65 -18.11
CA PHE A 189 12.65 -2.84 -17.81
C PHE A 189 13.89 -3.27 -18.61
N ALA A 190 13.94 -4.54 -19.03
CA ALA A 190 14.95 -5.05 -19.96
C ALA A 190 14.70 -4.63 -21.42
N GLY A 191 13.52 -4.10 -21.74
CA GLY A 191 13.14 -3.77 -23.12
C GLY A 191 13.03 -5.01 -24.01
N GLU A 192 12.52 -6.10 -23.46
CA GLU A 192 12.37 -7.37 -24.21
C GLU A 192 11.48 -7.18 -25.46
N PRO A 193 11.80 -7.82 -26.61
CA PRO A 193 11.07 -7.62 -27.87
C PRO A 193 9.56 -7.84 -27.75
N ARG A 194 9.14 -8.81 -26.93
CA ARG A 194 7.72 -9.08 -26.66
C ARG A 194 7.03 -7.89 -26.00
N PHE A 195 7.66 -7.28 -25.00
CA PHE A 195 7.13 -6.10 -24.33
C PHE A 195 7.07 -4.90 -25.28
N LEU A 196 8.14 -4.66 -26.05
CA LEU A 196 8.20 -3.54 -27.00
C LEU A 196 7.10 -3.62 -28.06
N ALA A 197 6.78 -4.82 -28.57
CA ALA A 197 5.68 -5.03 -29.50
C ALA A 197 4.30 -4.74 -28.87
N VAL A 198 4.13 -5.04 -27.59
CA VAL A 198 2.90 -4.68 -26.85
C VAL A 198 2.85 -3.17 -26.63
N ALA A 199 3.95 -2.53 -26.23
CA ALA A 199 4.02 -1.10 -25.96
C ALA A 199 3.69 -0.25 -27.20
N GLU A 200 4.17 -0.65 -28.38
CA GLU A 200 3.86 0.02 -29.65
C GLU A 200 2.34 0.02 -29.94
N ARG A 201 1.68 -1.14 -29.77
CA ARG A 201 0.23 -1.22 -29.95
C ARG A 201 -0.53 -0.35 -28.92
N VAL A 202 -0.10 -0.41 -27.66
CA VAL A 202 -0.70 0.38 -26.57
C VAL A 202 -0.56 1.88 -26.83
N ALA A 203 0.58 2.33 -27.34
CA ALA A 203 0.77 3.73 -27.72
C ALA A 203 -0.27 4.21 -28.76
N GLY A 204 -0.57 3.36 -29.77
CA GLY A 204 -1.64 3.63 -30.74
C GLY A 204 -3.02 3.76 -30.07
N GLU A 205 -3.38 2.81 -29.21
CA GLU A 205 -4.66 2.83 -28.49
C GLU A 205 -4.81 4.05 -27.57
N MET A 206 -3.74 4.43 -26.88
CA MET A 206 -3.71 5.63 -26.03
C MET A 206 -3.92 6.91 -26.86
N ASN A 207 -3.30 7.00 -28.02
CA ASN A 207 -3.46 8.13 -28.93
C ASN A 207 -4.86 8.18 -29.55
N ASP A 208 -5.46 7.01 -29.89
CA ASP A 208 -6.83 6.96 -30.39
C ASP A 208 -7.83 7.50 -29.35
N TRP A 209 -7.68 7.06 -28.09
CA TRP A 209 -8.48 7.62 -27.00
C TRP A 209 -8.24 9.12 -26.81
N ALA A 210 -6.97 9.54 -26.81
CA ALA A 210 -6.59 10.93 -26.54
C ALA A 210 -7.06 11.90 -27.64
N ARG A 211 -7.04 11.47 -28.90
CA ARG A 211 -7.62 12.25 -30.00
C ARG A 211 -9.12 12.50 -29.79
N GLY A 212 -9.86 11.47 -29.31
CA GLY A 212 -11.27 11.63 -28.99
C GLY A 212 -11.56 12.51 -27.79
N PHE A 213 -10.71 12.46 -26.77
CA PHE A 213 -10.92 13.18 -25.50
C PHE A 213 -10.29 14.57 -25.46
N PHE A 214 -9.04 14.70 -25.92
CA PHE A 214 -8.26 15.95 -25.89
C PHE A 214 -8.13 16.66 -27.25
N GLY A 215 -8.53 16.03 -28.34
CA GLY A 215 -8.29 16.53 -29.71
C GLY A 215 -6.81 16.45 -30.14
N ARG A 216 -5.96 15.74 -29.41
CA ARG A 216 -4.51 15.60 -29.69
C ARG A 216 -3.98 14.26 -29.22
N GLU A 217 -2.81 13.88 -29.73
CA GLU A 217 -2.05 12.74 -29.22
C GLU A 217 -1.35 13.05 -27.91
N ILE A 218 -1.10 12.01 -27.10
CA ILE A 218 -0.39 12.08 -25.82
C ILE A 218 0.92 11.28 -25.82
N VAL A 219 1.12 10.42 -26.82
CA VAL A 219 2.35 9.64 -26.99
C VAL A 219 2.92 9.95 -28.38
N ALA A 220 3.84 10.90 -28.46
CA ALA A 220 4.45 11.31 -29.73
C ALA A 220 5.59 10.36 -30.16
N ASP A 221 6.47 10.02 -29.22
CA ASP A 221 7.54 9.03 -29.38
C ASP A 221 7.41 8.01 -28.23
N TRP A 222 6.85 6.86 -28.54
CA TRP A 222 6.58 5.85 -27.54
C TRP A 222 7.85 5.25 -26.92
N ARG A 223 8.97 5.21 -27.64
CA ARG A 223 10.25 4.70 -27.08
C ARG A 223 10.82 5.67 -26.05
N ALA A 224 10.88 6.94 -26.41
CA ALA A 224 11.29 7.98 -25.47
C ALA A 224 10.35 8.07 -24.27
N GLN A 225 9.04 7.87 -24.49
CA GLN A 225 8.04 7.89 -23.42
C GLN A 225 8.20 6.73 -22.43
N LEU A 226 8.56 5.53 -22.89
CA LEU A 226 8.86 4.39 -21.99
C LEU A 226 10.01 4.70 -21.02
N ASP A 227 11.00 5.49 -21.47
CA ASP A 227 12.15 5.84 -20.64
C ASP A 227 11.90 7.05 -19.74
N PHE A 228 10.82 7.81 -19.97
CA PHE A 228 10.51 9.00 -19.20
C PHE A 228 10.09 8.70 -17.76
N THR A 229 9.17 7.78 -17.59
CA THR A 229 8.52 7.51 -16.30
C THR A 229 9.47 6.81 -15.31
N THR A 230 9.66 7.38 -14.12
CA THR A 230 10.39 6.74 -13.01
C THR A 230 9.59 5.52 -12.51
N ARG A 231 10.29 4.40 -12.36
CA ARG A 231 9.70 3.11 -11.99
C ARG A 231 9.83 2.90 -10.50
N ILE A 232 8.70 2.82 -9.83
CA ILE A 232 8.61 2.70 -8.37
C ILE A 232 7.88 1.39 -8.05
N PHE A 233 8.28 0.67 -7.02
CA PHE A 233 7.65 -0.59 -6.63
C PHE A 233 7.16 -0.51 -5.20
N ARG A 234 5.89 -0.88 -4.94
CA ARG A 234 5.36 -1.04 -3.60
C ARG A 234 5.47 -2.50 -3.19
N CYS A 235 6.36 -2.77 -2.21
CA CYS A 235 6.44 -4.08 -1.57
C CYS A 235 5.18 -4.35 -0.75
N ARG A 236 4.84 -5.62 -0.56
CA ARG A 236 3.83 -6.02 0.43
C ARG A 236 4.26 -5.58 1.84
N GLY A 237 3.28 -5.32 2.72
CA GLY A 237 3.54 -4.84 4.07
C GLY A 237 4.20 -5.87 4.99
N LEU A 238 4.91 -5.40 6.03
CA LEU A 238 5.57 -6.26 7.04
C LEU A 238 4.61 -7.23 7.75
N HIS A 239 3.31 -6.93 7.74
CA HIS A 239 2.27 -7.75 8.38
C HIS A 239 1.86 -8.98 7.56
N LEU A 240 2.34 -9.12 6.33
CA LEU A 240 1.99 -10.22 5.43
C LEU A 240 3.11 -11.26 5.35
N ASP A 241 2.71 -12.53 5.43
CA ASP A 241 3.58 -13.66 5.13
C ASP A 241 3.50 -14.00 3.64
N ASP A 242 4.62 -14.47 3.07
CA ASP A 242 4.68 -14.89 1.67
C ASP A 242 3.99 -16.23 1.45
N ARG A 243 3.35 -16.38 0.29
CA ARG A 243 2.66 -17.60 -0.13
C ARG A 243 3.58 -18.69 -0.65
N HIS A 244 4.74 -18.30 -1.15
CA HIS A 244 5.64 -19.16 -1.90
C HIS A 244 6.93 -19.46 -1.14
N VAL A 245 7.22 -18.70 -0.10
CA VAL A 245 8.40 -18.84 0.75
C VAL A 245 7.96 -18.94 2.21
N ARG A 246 8.49 -19.92 2.93
CA ARG A 246 8.35 -20.04 4.38
C ARG A 246 9.68 -20.37 5.03
N ARG A 247 9.76 -20.24 6.32
CA ARG A 247 10.92 -20.65 7.10
C ARG A 247 11.07 -22.18 7.09
N ALA A 248 12.28 -22.67 7.29
CA ALA A 248 12.56 -24.11 7.30
C ALA A 248 11.82 -24.86 8.44
N ASP A 249 11.49 -24.17 9.54
CA ASP A 249 10.68 -24.69 10.65
C ASP A 249 9.17 -24.71 10.35
N GLY A 250 8.74 -24.24 9.18
CA GLY A 250 7.35 -24.16 8.74
C GLY A 250 6.63 -22.87 9.11
N ALA A 251 7.26 -21.95 9.84
CA ALA A 251 6.68 -20.63 10.12
C ALA A 251 6.59 -19.76 8.85
N GLY A 252 5.68 -18.78 8.87
CA GLY A 252 5.56 -17.79 7.80
C GLY A 252 6.85 -16.97 7.63
N PHE A 253 7.17 -16.61 6.40
CA PHE A 253 8.28 -15.73 6.05
C PHE A 253 7.75 -14.44 5.42
N SER A 254 8.41 -13.33 5.67
CA SER A 254 7.95 -12.00 5.25
C SER A 254 7.78 -11.85 3.74
N ALA A 255 6.57 -11.49 3.31
CA ALA A 255 6.30 -11.09 1.94
C ALA A 255 7.08 -9.83 1.54
N SER A 256 7.31 -8.90 2.48
CA SER A 256 8.10 -7.68 2.26
C SER A 256 9.55 -8.01 1.88
N ILE A 257 10.16 -8.98 2.55
CA ILE A 257 11.56 -9.40 2.27
C ILE A 257 11.63 -10.08 0.91
N VAL A 258 10.65 -10.93 0.59
CA VAL A 258 10.59 -11.60 -0.73
C VAL A 258 10.48 -10.57 -1.85
N ASP A 259 9.55 -9.62 -1.73
CA ASP A 259 9.32 -8.57 -2.72
C ASP A 259 10.55 -7.67 -2.89
N LEU A 260 11.14 -7.20 -1.77
CA LEU A 260 12.35 -6.39 -1.77
C LEU A 260 13.48 -7.09 -2.52
N VAL A 261 13.79 -8.32 -2.13
CA VAL A 261 14.92 -9.08 -2.70
C VAL A 261 14.69 -9.35 -4.18
N LEU A 262 13.53 -9.90 -4.55
CA LEU A 262 13.26 -10.26 -5.94
C LEU A 262 13.24 -9.01 -6.85
N TYR A 263 12.65 -7.89 -6.37
CA TYR A 263 12.64 -6.66 -7.15
C TYR A 263 14.06 -6.10 -7.36
N VAL A 264 14.85 -5.97 -6.29
CA VAL A 264 16.18 -5.35 -6.38
C VAL A 264 17.14 -6.23 -7.16
N VAL A 265 17.15 -7.55 -6.93
CA VAL A 265 18.03 -8.48 -7.66
C VAL A 265 17.72 -8.47 -9.16
N HIS A 266 16.44 -8.51 -9.54
CA HIS A 266 16.08 -8.67 -10.97
C HIS A 266 15.92 -7.35 -11.72
N CYS A 267 15.56 -6.26 -11.05
CA CYS A 267 15.32 -4.96 -11.68
C CYS A 267 16.40 -3.92 -11.37
N GLY A 268 17.08 -4.01 -10.23
CA GLY A 268 18.02 -2.98 -9.76
C GLY A 268 19.16 -2.69 -10.74
N ALA A 269 19.80 -3.73 -11.28
CA ALA A 269 20.87 -3.54 -12.26
C ALA A 269 20.36 -2.94 -13.58
N LEU A 270 19.12 -3.25 -13.99
CA LEU A 270 18.49 -2.68 -15.17
C LEU A 270 18.24 -1.18 -15.00
N LEU A 271 17.67 -0.80 -13.85
CA LEU A 271 17.40 0.60 -13.49
C LEU A 271 18.68 1.43 -13.43
N ARG A 272 19.70 0.93 -12.74
CA ARG A 272 20.99 1.63 -12.63
C ARG A 272 21.69 1.81 -13.98
N ARG A 273 21.66 0.81 -14.86
CA ARG A 273 22.20 0.93 -16.23
C ARG A 273 21.46 1.99 -17.05
N ALA A 274 20.16 2.18 -16.79
CA ALA A 274 19.35 3.24 -17.40
C ALA A 274 19.54 4.61 -16.71
N GLY A 275 20.43 4.75 -15.72
CA GLY A 275 20.64 5.98 -14.97
C GLY A 275 19.45 6.32 -14.06
N ARG A 276 18.68 5.33 -13.62
CA ARG A 276 17.48 5.49 -12.80
C ARG A 276 17.72 5.03 -11.36
N SER A 277 17.03 5.67 -10.43
CA SER A 277 17.00 5.28 -9.04
C SER A 277 16.21 3.98 -8.83
N ILE A 278 16.60 3.19 -7.82
CA ILE A 278 15.81 2.06 -7.34
C ILE A 278 14.94 2.59 -6.22
N VAL A 279 13.64 2.71 -6.49
CA VAL A 279 12.68 3.37 -5.60
C VAL A 279 11.59 2.42 -5.17
N LEU A 280 11.32 2.42 -3.86
CA LEU A 280 10.29 1.59 -3.24
C LEU A 280 9.24 2.47 -2.55
N TYR A 281 8.04 1.93 -2.38
CA TYR A 281 7.04 2.43 -1.43
C TYR A 281 6.91 1.45 -0.27
N LEU A 282 6.91 1.98 0.97
CA LEU A 282 6.74 1.20 2.19
C LEU A 282 5.32 1.41 2.74
N PRO A 283 4.45 0.38 2.68
CA PRO A 283 3.08 0.50 3.15
C PRO A 283 2.95 0.21 4.63
N LYS A 284 1.88 0.72 5.23
CA LYS A 284 1.34 0.35 6.54
C LYS A 284 2.33 0.41 7.70
N ILE A 285 3.29 1.35 7.62
CA ILE A 285 4.24 1.63 8.71
C ILE A 285 3.49 2.29 9.87
N GLN A 286 3.65 1.78 11.09
CA GLN A 286 3.07 2.34 12.31
C GLN A 286 4.09 3.06 13.19
N THR A 287 5.32 2.57 13.24
CA THR A 287 6.31 3.04 14.21
C THR A 287 7.69 3.28 13.60
N ALA A 288 8.49 4.09 14.30
CA ALA A 288 9.89 4.27 13.96
C ALA A 288 10.73 2.98 14.10
N GLY A 289 10.30 2.04 14.96
CA GLY A 289 10.93 0.72 15.07
C GLY A 289 10.75 -0.13 13.81
N GLU A 290 9.57 -0.06 13.19
CA GLU A 290 9.29 -0.71 11.91
C GLU A 290 10.09 -0.05 10.77
N ALA A 291 10.20 1.28 10.79
CA ALA A 291 11.03 2.03 9.84
C ALA A 291 12.52 1.69 9.99
N ALA A 292 13.02 1.54 11.22
CA ALA A 292 14.39 1.14 11.49
C ALA A 292 14.68 -0.30 11.02
N LEU A 293 13.72 -1.22 11.15
CA LEU A 293 13.86 -2.55 10.56
C LEU A 293 13.95 -2.47 9.02
N TRP A 294 13.15 -1.64 8.38
CA TRP A 294 13.27 -1.41 6.94
C TRP A 294 14.64 -0.87 6.56
N ASN A 295 15.19 0.08 7.34
CA ASN A 295 16.56 0.55 7.13
C ASN A 295 17.57 -0.59 7.18
N ASP A 296 17.50 -1.46 8.19
CA ASP A 296 18.40 -2.62 8.32
C ASP A 296 18.25 -3.61 7.14
N LEU A 297 17.01 -3.80 6.63
CA LEU A 297 16.77 -4.64 5.45
C LEU A 297 17.41 -4.04 4.19
N LEU A 298 17.30 -2.73 4.00
CA LEU A 298 17.86 -2.00 2.86
C LEU A 298 19.39 -2.03 2.92
N ASP A 299 19.99 -1.64 4.05
CA ASP A 299 21.45 -1.66 4.28
C ASP A 299 22.04 -3.06 4.08
N ARG A 300 21.34 -4.08 4.60
CA ARG A 300 21.79 -5.48 4.49
C ARG A 300 21.76 -5.96 3.05
N LEU A 301 20.72 -5.59 2.29
CA LEU A 301 20.61 -5.96 0.88
C LEU A 301 21.65 -5.23 0.03
N GLU A 302 21.87 -3.94 0.28
CA GLU A 302 22.93 -3.16 -0.39
C GLU A 302 24.29 -3.78 -0.15
N ALA A 303 24.62 -4.08 1.09
CA ALA A 303 25.88 -4.72 1.45
C ALA A 303 26.04 -6.12 0.82
N HIS A 304 24.96 -6.89 0.71
CA HIS A 304 24.97 -8.22 0.08
C HIS A 304 25.20 -8.15 -1.43
N LEU A 305 24.67 -7.11 -2.09
CA LEU A 305 24.77 -6.90 -3.53
C LEU A 305 25.93 -5.98 -3.95
N ASP A 306 26.83 -5.63 -3.03
CA ASP A 306 27.94 -4.68 -3.25
C ASP A 306 27.45 -3.33 -3.85
N LEU A 307 26.28 -2.86 -3.41
CA LEU A 307 25.76 -1.54 -3.76
C LEU A 307 26.33 -0.47 -2.81
N PRO A 308 26.54 0.76 -3.29
CA PRO A 308 26.83 1.88 -2.38
C PRO A 308 25.68 2.08 -1.37
N GLY A 309 26.01 2.48 -0.16
CA GLY A 309 25.01 2.81 0.85
C GLY A 309 24.05 3.88 0.35
N ASP A 310 22.82 3.84 0.81
CA ASP A 310 21.73 4.76 0.42
C ASP A 310 21.37 4.72 -1.09
N THR A 311 21.72 3.65 -1.82
CA THR A 311 21.32 3.44 -3.23
C THR A 311 19.83 3.21 -3.36
N LEU A 312 19.23 2.45 -2.44
CA LEU A 312 17.81 2.16 -2.40
C LEU A 312 17.05 3.34 -1.79
N LYS A 313 16.09 3.87 -2.52
CA LYS A 313 15.29 5.03 -2.07
C LYS A 313 13.88 4.60 -1.71
N VAL A 314 13.31 5.24 -0.68
CA VAL A 314 11.98 4.87 -0.20
C VAL A 314 11.07 6.09 -0.01
N TYR A 315 9.84 5.95 -0.48
CA TYR A 315 8.69 6.70 0.03
C TYR A 315 8.00 5.88 1.12
N VAL A 316 7.39 6.55 2.08
CA VAL A 316 6.54 5.90 3.09
C VAL A 316 5.11 6.37 2.91
N LEU A 317 4.16 5.41 2.83
CA LEU A 317 2.75 5.74 2.93
C LEU A 317 2.41 6.05 4.38
N VAL A 318 1.85 7.25 4.59
CA VAL A 318 1.28 7.63 5.87
C VAL A 318 -0.20 7.27 5.83
N GLU A 319 -0.49 6.06 6.25
CA GLU A 319 -1.81 5.45 6.16
C GLU A 319 -2.22 4.72 7.45
N GLN A 320 -1.43 4.92 8.50
CA GLN A 320 -1.69 4.43 9.85
C GLN A 320 -1.62 5.61 10.83
N VAL A 321 -2.65 5.75 11.67
CA VAL A 321 -2.71 6.88 12.60
C VAL A 321 -1.54 6.92 13.57
N GLU A 322 -1.02 5.75 13.97
CA GLU A 322 0.19 5.63 14.80
C GLU A 322 1.40 6.34 14.18
N ALA A 323 1.56 6.25 12.87
CA ALA A 323 2.67 6.91 12.17
C ALA A 323 2.62 8.43 12.32
N CYS A 324 1.43 9.03 12.41
CA CYS A 324 1.27 10.48 12.57
C CYS A 324 1.84 11.02 13.90
N PHE A 325 2.06 10.15 14.87
CA PHE A 325 2.74 10.48 16.12
C PHE A 325 4.26 10.32 16.04
N GLN A 326 4.79 9.76 14.95
CA GLN A 326 6.20 9.37 14.83
C GLN A 326 6.80 9.71 13.44
N LEU A 327 6.25 10.67 12.70
CA LEU A 327 6.70 10.94 11.32
C LEU A 327 8.16 11.37 11.26
N MET A 328 8.62 12.22 12.17
CA MET A 328 10.03 12.65 12.20
C MET A 328 10.95 11.51 12.63
N GLU A 329 10.50 10.68 13.56
CA GLU A 329 11.21 9.50 14.02
C GLU A 329 11.32 8.43 12.91
N ILE A 330 10.25 8.22 12.12
CA ILE A 330 10.24 7.34 10.93
C ILE A 330 11.23 7.86 9.89
N ARG A 331 11.16 9.15 9.57
CA ARG A 331 12.08 9.79 8.63
C ARG A 331 13.55 9.67 9.09
N ALA A 332 13.80 9.89 10.38
CA ALA A 332 15.13 9.80 10.97
C ALA A 332 15.67 8.36 10.99
N ALA A 333 14.80 7.37 11.25
CA ALA A 333 15.18 5.97 11.27
C ALA A 333 15.54 5.43 9.87
N LEU A 334 14.91 5.93 8.82
CA LEU A 334 15.23 5.57 7.43
C LEU A 334 16.42 6.36 6.84
N GLY A 335 16.79 7.47 7.48
CA GLY A 335 17.99 8.24 7.15
C GLY A 335 18.15 8.57 5.67
N GLY A 336 19.25 8.13 5.08
CA GLY A 336 19.63 8.41 3.69
C GLY A 336 18.81 7.67 2.64
N HIS A 337 18.00 6.69 3.01
CA HIS A 337 17.05 6.02 2.10
C HIS A 337 15.78 6.84 1.88
N PHE A 338 15.34 7.62 2.88
CA PHE A 338 14.04 8.28 2.87
C PHE A 338 13.97 9.48 1.93
N VAL A 339 13.06 9.49 0.96
CA VAL A 339 12.85 10.62 0.03
C VAL A 339 11.54 11.37 0.25
N GLY A 340 10.51 10.75 0.82
CA GLY A 340 9.24 11.44 1.00
C GLY A 340 8.15 10.63 1.67
N PHE A 341 7.08 11.34 2.01
CA PHE A 341 5.81 10.76 2.45
C PHE A 341 4.75 10.84 1.36
N ASN A 342 3.83 9.88 1.38
CA ASN A 342 2.58 9.93 0.61
C ASN A 342 1.39 9.83 1.56
N THR A 343 0.31 10.55 1.28
CA THR A 343 -0.92 10.50 2.07
C THR A 343 -1.87 9.43 1.56
N GLY A 344 -2.14 8.38 2.36
CA GLY A 344 -3.05 7.27 2.05
C GLY A 344 -4.37 7.38 2.82
N ARG A 345 -5.46 7.82 2.15
CA ARG A 345 -6.71 8.23 2.81
C ARG A 345 -7.49 7.08 3.44
N TRP A 346 -7.79 6.03 2.70
CA TRP A 346 -8.72 4.99 3.16
C TRP A 346 -8.19 4.17 4.33
N ASP A 347 -6.97 3.67 4.19
CA ASP A 347 -6.28 2.99 5.29
C ASP A 347 -6.10 3.89 6.51
N TYR A 348 -5.82 5.19 6.30
CA TYR A 348 -5.70 6.12 7.41
C TYR A 348 -7.00 6.26 8.19
N ILE A 349 -8.14 6.48 7.50
CA ILE A 349 -9.46 6.56 8.15
C ILE A 349 -9.78 5.25 8.88
N ASN A 350 -9.46 4.09 8.28
CA ASN A 350 -9.64 2.79 8.93
C ASN A 350 -8.80 2.67 10.20
N SER A 351 -7.55 3.12 10.16
CA SER A 351 -6.66 3.07 11.33
C SER A 351 -7.11 3.98 12.47
N VAL A 352 -7.70 5.14 12.16
CA VAL A 352 -8.33 6.02 13.16
C VAL A 352 -9.55 5.34 13.77
N SER A 353 -10.43 4.76 12.95
CA SER A 353 -11.59 3.96 13.40
C SER A 353 -11.15 2.82 14.33
N ASP A 354 -10.07 2.13 13.98
CA ASP A 354 -9.51 1.03 14.77
C ASP A 354 -8.93 1.51 16.11
N ALA A 355 -8.16 2.58 16.10
CA ALA A 355 -7.57 3.16 17.29
C ALA A 355 -8.62 3.65 18.30
N MET A 356 -9.79 4.07 17.79
CA MET A 356 -10.90 4.61 18.57
C MET A 356 -12.07 3.62 18.74
N ALA A 357 -11.88 2.35 18.40
CA ALA A 357 -12.94 1.35 18.48
C ALA A 357 -13.55 1.18 19.89
N TRP A 358 -12.75 1.44 20.92
CA TRP A 358 -13.15 1.39 22.33
C TRP A 358 -13.98 2.59 22.80
N ASP A 359 -13.95 3.73 22.08
CA ASP A 359 -14.64 4.96 22.47
C ASP A 359 -16.06 5.00 21.87
N PRO A 360 -17.12 4.91 22.69
CA PRO A 360 -18.49 4.91 22.18
C PRO A 360 -18.91 6.24 21.56
N GLN A 361 -18.18 7.33 21.82
CA GLN A 361 -18.47 8.65 21.26
C GLN A 361 -17.79 8.87 19.92
N PHE A 362 -16.76 8.10 19.59
CA PHE A 362 -16.10 8.19 18.30
C PHE A 362 -16.88 7.38 17.26
N VAL A 363 -17.68 8.08 16.46
CA VAL A 363 -18.53 7.49 15.41
C VAL A 363 -18.36 8.27 14.13
N ASN A 364 -17.78 7.65 13.13
CA ASN A 364 -17.60 8.25 11.81
C ASN A 364 -18.98 8.56 11.16
N PRO A 365 -19.07 9.62 10.34
CA PRO A 365 -20.25 9.92 9.52
C PRO A 365 -20.30 9.02 8.26
N ASN A 366 -21.20 9.34 7.32
CA ASN A 366 -21.15 8.79 5.97
C ASN A 366 -19.76 8.93 5.39
N ILE A 367 -19.29 7.92 4.67
CA ILE A 367 -17.92 7.88 4.13
C ILE A 367 -17.63 9.03 3.15
N ASP A 368 -18.61 9.48 2.39
CA ASP A 368 -18.52 10.59 1.45
C ASP A 368 -18.27 11.95 2.13
N ALA A 369 -18.66 12.09 3.40
CA ALA A 369 -18.38 13.28 4.20
C ALA A 369 -16.92 13.36 4.70
N ILE A 370 -16.15 12.27 4.65
CA ILE A 370 -14.78 12.22 5.16
C ILE A 370 -13.79 12.55 4.03
N GLY A 371 -13.79 13.79 3.59
CA GLY A 371 -12.78 14.32 2.65
C GLY A 371 -11.51 14.78 3.36
N MET A 372 -10.50 15.21 2.58
CA MET A 372 -9.23 15.73 3.14
C MET A 372 -9.40 17.03 3.95
N THR A 373 -10.55 17.67 3.88
CA THR A 373 -10.91 18.86 4.66
C THR A 373 -11.72 18.55 5.91
N TYR A 374 -12.04 17.28 6.19
CA TYR A 374 -12.73 16.85 7.40
C TYR A 374 -11.82 16.89 8.62
N GLY A 375 -12.34 17.12 9.81
CA GLY A 375 -11.67 17.31 11.09
C GLY A 375 -10.29 16.66 11.23
N TYR A 376 -10.24 15.37 11.59
CA TYR A 376 -8.97 14.68 11.79
C TYR A 376 -8.12 14.54 10.49
N MET A 377 -8.73 14.62 9.31
CA MET A 377 -8.01 14.56 8.03
C MET A 377 -7.17 15.82 7.79
N ARG A 378 -7.62 17.00 8.21
CA ARG A 378 -6.81 18.23 8.14
C ARG A 378 -5.60 18.15 9.04
N VAL A 379 -5.77 17.63 10.26
CA VAL A 379 -4.67 17.47 11.21
C VAL A 379 -3.65 16.46 10.71
N TYR A 380 -4.12 15.37 10.14
CA TYR A 380 -3.29 14.38 9.48
C TYR A 380 -2.42 15.00 8.38
N GLU A 381 -3.02 15.76 7.48
CA GLU A 381 -2.29 16.44 6.39
C GLU A 381 -1.28 17.45 6.95
N ASP A 382 -1.66 18.24 7.95
CA ASP A 382 -0.76 19.18 8.61
C ASP A 382 0.44 18.50 9.27
N ARG A 383 0.26 17.30 9.83
CA ARG A 383 1.36 16.49 10.37
C ARG A 383 2.37 16.10 9.30
N VAL A 384 1.89 15.60 8.17
CA VAL A 384 2.75 15.24 7.03
C VAL A 384 3.49 16.47 6.53
N ARG A 385 2.79 17.59 6.35
CA ARG A 385 3.40 18.87 5.92
C ARG A 385 4.51 19.34 6.85
N ARG A 386 4.31 19.27 8.18
CA ARG A 386 5.35 19.59 9.16
C ARG A 386 6.57 18.68 9.00
N ALA A 387 6.35 17.38 8.92
CA ALA A 387 7.43 16.41 8.86
C ALA A 387 8.29 16.53 7.60
N VAL A 388 7.69 16.79 6.43
CA VAL A 388 8.44 16.96 5.18
C VAL A 388 9.18 18.29 5.12
N ASN A 389 8.66 19.36 5.77
CA ASN A 389 9.24 20.70 5.74
C ASN A 389 10.18 20.99 6.93
N THR A 390 10.29 20.10 7.89
CA THR A 390 11.33 20.21 8.92
C THR A 390 12.66 19.81 8.30
N PRO A 391 13.66 20.71 8.21
CA PRO A 391 14.93 20.39 7.61
C PRO A 391 15.72 19.40 8.49
N ASP A 392 16.50 18.54 7.86
CA ASP A 392 17.51 17.73 8.54
C ASP A 392 18.73 18.59 8.93
N ARG A 393 19.77 17.96 9.55
CA ARG A 393 21.00 18.68 9.94
C ARG A 393 21.74 19.34 8.76
N ASN A 394 21.46 18.90 7.54
CA ASN A 394 22.08 19.42 6.31
C ASN A 394 21.17 20.44 5.60
N GLY A 395 20.05 20.82 6.22
CA GLY A 395 19.06 21.75 5.66
C GLY A 395 18.13 21.14 4.61
N ARG A 396 18.10 19.79 4.48
CA ARG A 396 17.30 19.08 3.47
C ARG A 396 15.89 18.82 3.97
N CYS A 397 14.91 19.16 3.15
CA CYS A 397 13.51 18.79 3.32
C CYS A 397 13.19 17.50 2.55
N ALA A 398 11.96 17.00 2.69
CA ALA A 398 11.50 15.79 2.02
C ALA A 398 10.30 16.07 1.11
N LEU A 399 10.04 15.16 0.16
CA LEU A 399 8.91 15.27 -0.75
C LEU A 399 7.59 14.87 -0.06
N TRP A 400 6.49 15.50 -0.49
CA TRP A 400 5.15 15.08 -0.15
C TRP A 400 4.36 14.79 -1.42
N GLN A 401 3.88 13.55 -1.54
CA GLN A 401 2.94 13.12 -2.56
C GLN A 401 1.52 13.13 -1.99
N GLY A 402 0.61 13.85 -2.62
CA GLY A 402 -0.81 13.90 -2.27
C GLY A 402 -1.51 12.57 -2.50
N GLY A 403 -2.73 12.46 -1.98
CA GLY A 403 -3.53 11.25 -2.05
C GLY A 403 -3.89 10.82 -3.48
N MET A 404 -4.30 9.55 -3.63
CA MET A 404 -4.71 9.01 -4.92
C MET A 404 -6.01 9.64 -5.41
N GLU A 405 -6.03 10.05 -6.66
CA GLU A 405 -7.24 10.39 -7.40
C GLU A 405 -7.84 9.12 -7.99
N PRO A 406 -8.98 8.62 -7.47
CA PRO A 406 -9.53 7.33 -7.86
C PRO A 406 -10.40 7.40 -9.12
N ASN A 407 -10.80 8.60 -9.56
CA ASN A 407 -11.71 8.76 -10.69
C ASN A 407 -11.09 8.28 -12.01
N ILE A 408 -11.93 7.73 -12.87
CA ILE A 408 -11.61 7.36 -14.25
C ILE A 408 -12.59 8.10 -15.17
N PRO A 409 -12.15 8.76 -16.27
CA PRO A 409 -13.04 9.52 -17.14
C PRO A 409 -13.85 8.60 -18.06
N VAL A 410 -14.78 7.84 -17.46
CA VAL A 410 -15.70 6.91 -18.10
C VAL A 410 -17.09 7.15 -17.50
N GLY A 411 -18.13 7.13 -18.31
CA GLY A 411 -19.51 7.38 -17.90
C GLY A 411 -20.21 8.38 -18.81
N SER A 412 -21.25 9.03 -18.32
CA SER A 412 -21.95 10.09 -19.05
C SER A 412 -21.04 11.31 -19.26
N PRO A 413 -21.20 12.09 -20.35
CA PRO A 413 -20.38 13.28 -20.58
C PRO A 413 -20.42 14.28 -19.41
N ASP A 414 -21.60 14.51 -18.84
CA ASP A 414 -21.77 15.44 -17.71
C ASP A 414 -21.12 14.92 -16.43
N GLY A 415 -21.29 13.63 -16.13
CA GLY A 415 -20.63 12.96 -15.01
C GLY A 415 -19.11 13.00 -15.13
N VAL A 416 -18.57 12.70 -16.33
CA VAL A 416 -17.13 12.83 -16.61
C VAL A 416 -16.67 14.26 -16.38
N ALA A 417 -17.38 15.25 -16.91
CA ALA A 417 -17.00 16.66 -16.73
C ALA A 417 -17.02 17.09 -15.25
N ALA A 418 -18.03 16.68 -14.48
CA ALA A 418 -18.14 16.97 -13.06
C ALA A 418 -17.01 16.31 -12.25
N GLY A 419 -16.74 15.03 -12.50
CA GLY A 419 -15.65 14.29 -11.84
C GLY A 419 -14.26 14.86 -12.14
N MET A 420 -14.02 15.26 -13.40
CA MET A 420 -12.75 15.89 -13.77
C MET A 420 -12.56 17.24 -13.09
N ARG A 421 -13.61 18.04 -12.96
CA ARG A 421 -13.53 19.30 -12.18
C ARG A 421 -13.19 19.03 -10.71
N ARG A 422 -13.81 18.01 -10.09
CA ARG A 422 -13.48 17.63 -8.70
C ARG A 422 -12.02 17.18 -8.57
N ALA A 423 -11.54 16.36 -9.48
CA ALA A 423 -10.16 15.87 -9.50
C ALA A 423 -9.13 17.01 -9.61
N VAL A 424 -9.38 17.95 -10.52
CA VAL A 424 -8.52 19.15 -10.69
C VAL A 424 -8.57 20.04 -9.44
N ALA A 425 -9.75 20.32 -8.89
CA ALA A 425 -9.90 21.13 -7.67
C ALA A 425 -9.21 20.48 -6.46
N GLY A 426 -9.30 19.15 -6.32
CA GLY A 426 -8.57 18.38 -5.30
C GLY A 426 -7.05 18.51 -5.47
N GLY A 427 -6.56 18.41 -6.71
CA GLY A 427 -5.15 18.62 -7.04
C GLY A 427 -4.68 20.04 -6.73
N GLU A 428 -5.46 21.07 -7.11
CA GLU A 428 -5.15 22.47 -6.81
C GLU A 428 -5.05 22.73 -5.30
N ARG A 429 -5.97 22.19 -4.53
CA ARG A 429 -5.93 22.26 -3.06
C ARG A 429 -4.64 21.67 -2.50
N GLU A 430 -4.27 20.45 -2.92
CA GLU A 430 -3.06 19.78 -2.44
C GLU A 430 -1.79 20.49 -2.88
N GLN A 431 -1.73 20.94 -4.13
CA GLN A 431 -0.60 21.73 -4.63
C GLN A 431 -0.42 23.03 -3.83
N GLN A 432 -1.51 23.76 -3.58
CA GLN A 432 -1.48 24.97 -2.74
C GLN A 432 -1.09 24.68 -1.29
N ALA A 433 -1.47 23.50 -0.77
CA ALA A 433 -1.06 23.04 0.55
C ALA A 433 0.41 22.63 0.62
N GLY A 434 1.10 22.47 -0.51
CA GLY A 434 2.52 22.17 -0.56
C GLY A 434 2.89 20.78 -1.05
N ALA A 435 1.93 20.00 -1.59
CA ALA A 435 2.24 18.72 -2.20
C ALA A 435 3.09 18.89 -3.46
N SER A 436 4.21 18.21 -3.54
CA SER A 436 5.10 18.19 -4.71
C SER A 436 4.50 17.45 -5.91
N GLY A 437 3.53 16.60 -5.66
CA GLY A 437 2.80 15.85 -6.68
C GLY A 437 1.59 15.13 -6.08
N LYS A 438 0.95 14.32 -6.91
CA LYS A 438 -0.27 13.58 -6.57
C LYS A 438 -0.29 12.19 -7.21
N TRP A 439 -0.92 11.23 -6.55
CA TRP A 439 -1.24 9.94 -7.16
C TRP A 439 -2.51 10.00 -8.02
N VAL A 440 -2.50 9.24 -9.11
CA VAL A 440 -3.67 8.96 -9.95
C VAL A 440 -3.81 7.46 -10.14
N ALA A 441 -5.02 6.94 -10.03
CA ALA A 441 -5.29 5.51 -10.13
C ALA A 441 -5.26 4.96 -11.57
N HIS A 442 -5.35 5.85 -12.57
CA HIS A 442 -5.48 5.43 -13.96
C HIS A 442 -4.70 6.34 -14.91
N TRP A 443 -4.08 5.76 -15.96
CA TRP A 443 -3.28 6.49 -16.94
C TRP A 443 -4.02 7.66 -17.63
N LYS A 444 -5.33 7.52 -17.84
CA LYS A 444 -6.18 8.58 -18.43
C LYS A 444 -6.22 9.86 -17.60
N MET A 445 -5.96 9.76 -16.30
CA MET A 445 -5.99 10.91 -15.38
C MET A 445 -4.73 11.77 -15.43
N VAL A 446 -3.62 11.21 -15.91
CA VAL A 446 -2.31 11.89 -15.90
C VAL A 446 -2.38 13.25 -16.56
N HIS A 447 -2.87 13.33 -17.80
CA HIS A 447 -2.95 14.59 -18.55
C HIS A 447 -4.09 15.52 -18.13
N ILE A 448 -5.01 15.03 -17.30
CA ILE A 448 -6.12 15.83 -16.73
C ILE A 448 -5.62 16.60 -15.50
N VAL A 449 -4.84 15.95 -14.65
CA VAL A 449 -4.39 16.52 -13.37
C VAL A 449 -3.03 17.25 -13.48
N ARG A 450 -2.14 16.80 -14.38
CA ARG A 450 -0.80 17.38 -14.59
C ARG A 450 -0.78 18.91 -14.74
N PRO A 451 -1.72 19.58 -15.47
CA PRO A 451 -1.71 21.03 -15.63
C PRO A 451 -1.75 21.82 -14.31
N VAL A 452 -2.18 21.20 -13.21
CA VAL A 452 -2.17 21.84 -11.88
C VAL A 452 -0.74 22.18 -11.47
N TRP A 453 0.18 21.21 -11.56
CA TRP A 453 1.59 21.41 -11.20
C TRP A 453 2.40 22.12 -12.30
N GLU A 454 2.07 21.92 -13.57
CA GLU A 454 2.69 22.66 -14.68
C GLU A 454 2.50 24.17 -14.53
N ARG A 455 1.32 24.62 -14.11
CA ARG A 455 1.04 26.04 -13.83
C ARG A 455 1.84 26.59 -12.66
N ALA A 456 2.22 25.76 -11.69
CA ALA A 456 3.09 26.16 -10.59
C ALA A 456 4.54 26.43 -11.05
N GLY A 457 4.98 25.77 -12.13
CA GLY A 457 6.24 26.07 -12.83
C GLY A 457 7.51 25.60 -12.14
N GLU A 458 7.41 24.90 -11.01
CA GLU A 458 8.53 24.42 -10.23
C GLU A 458 8.58 22.90 -10.20
N ALA A 459 9.76 22.30 -10.15
CA ALA A 459 9.92 20.85 -10.13
C ALA A 459 9.24 20.21 -8.90
N ASN A 460 9.32 20.86 -7.74
CA ASN A 460 8.74 20.39 -6.49
C ASN A 460 8.43 21.57 -5.55
N GLN A 461 7.99 21.26 -4.33
CA GLN A 461 7.61 22.26 -3.32
C GLN A 461 8.62 22.36 -2.16
N LEU A 462 9.80 21.76 -2.28
CA LEU A 462 10.82 21.80 -1.23
C LEU A 462 11.27 23.21 -0.91
N GLY A 463 11.35 23.53 0.40
CA GLY A 463 11.83 24.82 0.89
C GLY A 463 10.92 26.02 0.58
N ARG A 464 9.71 25.81 0.08
CA ARG A 464 8.74 26.87 -0.17
C ARG A 464 8.00 27.28 1.09
N PRO A 465 7.59 28.55 1.22
CA PRO A 465 6.68 28.96 2.28
C PRO A 465 5.31 28.31 2.04
N PHE A 466 4.78 27.69 3.07
CA PHE A 466 3.45 27.09 3.06
C PHE A 466 2.44 28.00 3.75
N PRO A 467 1.13 27.84 3.48
CA PRO A 467 0.11 28.44 4.32
C PRO A 467 0.34 28.06 5.78
N PRO A 468 0.02 28.93 6.75
CA PRO A 468 0.13 28.60 8.15
C PRO A 468 -0.59 27.29 8.46
N LEU A 469 0.04 26.44 9.28
CA LEU A 469 -0.59 25.21 9.75
C LEU A 469 -1.70 25.57 10.74
N THR A 470 -2.84 24.89 10.64
CA THR A 470 -4.05 25.21 11.42
C THR A 470 -4.05 24.56 12.79
N HIS A 471 -3.17 23.58 13.03
CA HIS A 471 -3.12 22.80 14.26
C HIS A 471 -1.73 22.84 14.90
N ASP A 472 -1.70 22.79 16.24
CA ASP A 472 -0.47 22.67 16.99
C ASP A 472 0.21 21.33 16.69
N GLY A 473 1.54 21.36 16.57
CA GLY A 473 2.35 20.15 16.39
C GLY A 473 2.29 19.18 17.57
N ALA A 474 1.94 19.61 18.77
CA ALA A 474 1.77 18.80 19.96
C ALA A 474 0.31 18.36 20.21
N ASP A 475 -0.64 18.79 19.38
CA ASP A 475 -2.05 18.40 19.53
C ASP A 475 -2.29 16.95 19.10
N ALA A 476 -2.31 16.03 20.06
CA ALA A 476 -2.62 14.62 19.84
C ALA A 476 -4.11 14.40 19.56
N ASP A 477 -4.98 15.17 20.20
CA ASP A 477 -6.44 15.02 20.11
C ASP A 477 -6.99 15.41 18.75
N GLY A 478 -6.34 16.33 18.05
CA GLY A 478 -6.73 16.75 16.71
C GLY A 478 -6.75 15.62 15.69
N LEU A 479 -5.91 14.58 15.85
CA LEU A 479 -5.91 13.38 15.00
C LEU A 479 -7.15 12.48 15.19
N PHE A 480 -8.00 12.81 16.15
CA PHE A 480 -9.28 12.13 16.45
C PHE A 480 -10.46 13.08 16.40
N LEU A 481 -10.30 14.28 15.81
CA LEU A 481 -11.32 15.32 15.76
C LEU A 481 -12.45 14.94 14.79
N LEU A 482 -13.61 14.64 15.34
CA LEU A 482 -14.85 14.49 14.56
C LEU A 482 -15.53 15.85 14.36
N GLU A 483 -16.12 16.03 13.18
CA GLU A 483 -16.99 17.16 12.88
C GLU A 483 -18.42 16.68 12.63
N PRO A 484 -19.44 17.51 12.90
CA PRO A 484 -20.82 17.18 12.57
C PRO A 484 -20.97 16.90 11.07
N ALA A 485 -21.46 15.71 10.73
CA ALA A 485 -21.71 15.31 9.37
C ALA A 485 -22.80 14.23 9.31
N PRO A 486 -23.45 14.01 8.15
CA PRO A 486 -24.56 13.09 8.03
C PRO A 486 -24.20 11.63 8.36
N ARG A 487 -25.15 10.93 8.96
CA ARG A 487 -25.25 9.46 9.04
C ARG A 487 -26.65 9.08 8.59
N THR A 488 -26.75 8.34 7.50
CA THR A 488 -28.05 8.07 6.86
C THR A 488 -28.18 6.60 6.49
N VAL A 489 -29.41 6.12 6.32
CA VAL A 489 -29.68 4.77 5.79
C VAL A 489 -29.07 4.62 4.39
N ARG A 490 -29.15 5.66 3.54
CA ARG A 490 -28.47 5.67 2.24
C ARG A 490 -26.96 5.45 2.38
N GLY A 491 -26.32 6.14 3.35
CA GLY A 491 -24.91 5.92 3.65
C GLY A 491 -24.60 4.48 4.07
N ALA A 492 -25.47 3.85 4.90
CA ALA A 492 -25.31 2.44 5.26
C ALA A 492 -25.43 1.51 4.04
N ARG A 493 -26.34 1.79 3.13
CA ARG A 493 -26.50 1.04 1.86
C ARG A 493 -25.26 1.17 0.97
N ASP A 494 -24.69 2.37 0.85
CA ASP A 494 -23.46 2.61 0.11
C ASP A 494 -22.29 1.81 0.68
N LEU A 495 -22.11 1.84 2.01
CA LEU A 495 -21.08 1.05 2.69
C LEU A 495 -21.23 -0.46 2.42
N LEU A 496 -22.47 -0.99 2.47
CA LEU A 496 -22.77 -2.39 2.23
C LEU A 496 -22.55 -2.78 0.76
N SER A 497 -23.04 -1.97 -0.17
CA SER A 497 -22.94 -2.23 -1.60
C SER A 497 -21.47 -2.36 -2.03
N VAL A 498 -20.64 -1.40 -1.66
CA VAL A 498 -19.20 -1.39 -2.01
C VAL A 498 -18.47 -2.54 -1.34
N ALA A 499 -18.72 -2.83 -0.05
CA ALA A 499 -18.08 -3.94 0.65
C ALA A 499 -18.41 -5.30 0.04
N LEU A 500 -19.66 -5.51 -0.36
CA LEU A 500 -20.12 -6.74 -1.04
C LEU A 500 -19.49 -6.89 -2.43
N GLN A 501 -19.47 -5.83 -3.23
CA GLN A 501 -18.92 -5.85 -4.58
C GLN A 501 -17.42 -6.09 -4.56
N TYR A 502 -16.71 -5.37 -3.68
CA TYR A 502 -15.28 -5.55 -3.51
C TYR A 502 -14.94 -6.96 -3.01
N GLY A 503 -15.64 -7.45 -1.97
CA GLY A 503 -15.43 -8.81 -1.45
C GLY A 503 -15.69 -9.89 -2.50
N ASN A 504 -16.70 -9.70 -3.36
CA ASN A 504 -16.97 -10.59 -4.48
C ASN A 504 -15.84 -10.53 -5.54
N ALA A 505 -15.37 -9.35 -5.91
CA ALA A 505 -14.27 -9.19 -6.86
C ALA A 505 -12.99 -9.85 -6.35
N PHE A 506 -12.63 -9.59 -5.09
CA PHE A 506 -11.45 -10.17 -4.46
C PHE A 506 -11.52 -11.71 -4.39
N GLY A 507 -12.68 -12.25 -3.97
CA GLY A 507 -12.87 -13.72 -3.90
C GLY A 507 -12.66 -14.42 -5.24
N ARG A 508 -12.76 -13.69 -6.35
CA ARG A 508 -12.50 -14.16 -7.72
C ARG A 508 -11.11 -13.81 -8.23
N GLY A 509 -10.25 -13.25 -7.39
CA GLY A 509 -8.88 -12.91 -7.72
C GLY A 509 -8.66 -11.48 -8.21
N PHE A 510 -9.68 -10.61 -8.18
CA PHE A 510 -9.53 -9.20 -8.56
C PHE A 510 -9.33 -8.34 -7.32
N GLN A 511 -8.13 -7.83 -7.12
CA GLN A 511 -7.75 -7.07 -5.94
C GLN A 511 -7.92 -5.56 -6.10
N ALA A 512 -8.04 -5.07 -7.34
CA ALA A 512 -8.50 -3.74 -7.65
C ALA A 512 -9.70 -3.84 -8.60
N ALA A 513 -10.82 -3.27 -8.21
CA ALA A 513 -12.07 -3.31 -8.96
C ALA A 513 -12.53 -1.89 -9.33
N ALA A 514 -13.01 -1.72 -10.56
CA ALA A 514 -13.66 -0.47 -10.97
C ALA A 514 -15.17 -0.57 -10.67
N LEU A 515 -15.64 0.21 -9.70
CA LEU A 515 -17.05 0.31 -9.35
C LEU A 515 -17.75 1.34 -10.25
N LYS A 516 -19.03 1.11 -10.56
CA LYS A 516 -19.80 1.88 -11.53
C LYS A 516 -20.70 2.92 -10.86
N PRO A 517 -21.10 3.99 -11.58
CA PRO A 517 -22.09 4.94 -11.08
C PRO A 517 -23.40 4.31 -10.64
N ALA A 518 -23.89 3.30 -11.37
CA ALA A 518 -25.14 2.60 -11.03
C ALA A 518 -25.08 1.86 -9.69
N ASP A 519 -23.89 1.57 -9.17
CA ASP A 519 -23.68 0.92 -7.89
C ASP A 519 -23.84 1.90 -6.71
N PHE A 520 -23.90 3.20 -6.99
CA PHE A 520 -24.07 4.30 -6.04
C PHE A 520 -25.47 4.93 -6.08
N PHE A 521 -26.51 4.10 -6.27
CA PHE A 521 -27.92 4.49 -6.18
C PHE A 521 -28.38 5.55 -7.19
N GLY A 522 -27.81 5.50 -8.40
CA GLY A 522 -28.23 6.40 -9.47
C GLY A 522 -27.71 7.83 -9.32
N ASP A 523 -26.66 8.03 -8.55
CA ASP A 523 -25.86 9.25 -8.61
C ASP A 523 -25.03 9.21 -9.90
N ASP A 524 -25.60 9.72 -10.98
CA ASP A 524 -24.96 9.77 -12.30
C ASP A 524 -23.70 10.66 -12.33
N ASP A 525 -23.48 11.47 -11.27
CA ASP A 525 -22.28 12.30 -11.10
C ASP A 525 -21.09 11.52 -10.52
N VAL A 526 -21.30 10.32 -10.02
CA VAL A 526 -20.22 9.46 -9.55
C VAL A 526 -19.60 8.75 -10.74
N LEU A 527 -18.30 8.95 -10.94
CA LEU A 527 -17.53 8.25 -11.97
C LEU A 527 -17.13 6.84 -11.52
N TYR A 528 -16.63 6.07 -12.49
CA TYR A 528 -15.91 4.83 -12.15
C TYR A 528 -14.77 5.14 -11.18
N LEU A 529 -14.80 4.49 -10.03
CA LEU A 529 -13.77 4.58 -9.00
C LEU A 529 -12.94 3.31 -9.01
N MET A 530 -11.62 3.45 -9.00
CA MET A 530 -10.72 2.32 -8.73
C MET A 530 -10.71 2.07 -7.23
N GLU A 531 -11.19 0.90 -6.82
CA GLU A 531 -11.33 0.49 -5.42
C GLU A 531 -10.47 -0.74 -5.13
N ASP A 532 -9.91 -0.80 -3.92
CA ASP A 532 -9.04 -1.86 -3.43
C ASP A 532 -9.48 -2.36 -2.04
N MET A 533 -8.64 -3.16 -1.39
CA MET A 533 -8.91 -3.74 -0.09
C MET A 533 -9.19 -2.67 0.98
N ALA A 534 -8.42 -1.59 1.02
CA ALA A 534 -8.57 -0.53 2.00
C ALA A 534 -9.97 0.11 1.94
N THR A 535 -10.51 0.23 0.75
CA THR A 535 -11.87 0.75 0.51
C THR A 535 -12.94 -0.17 1.11
N GLY A 536 -12.80 -1.50 0.94
CA GLY A 536 -13.73 -2.46 1.54
C GLY A 536 -13.65 -2.45 3.06
N GLU A 537 -12.45 -2.44 3.61
CA GLU A 537 -12.23 -2.53 5.05
C GLU A 537 -12.77 -1.32 5.82
N ILE A 538 -12.52 -0.10 5.35
CA ILE A 538 -13.05 1.11 6.01
C ILE A 538 -14.58 1.13 6.05
N ARG A 539 -15.24 0.64 5.02
CA ARG A 539 -16.70 0.55 4.98
C ARG A 539 -17.25 -0.39 6.05
N LEU A 540 -16.61 -1.53 6.22
CA LEU A 540 -16.96 -2.48 7.27
C LEU A 540 -16.68 -1.90 8.67
N SER A 541 -15.61 -1.14 8.83
CA SER A 541 -15.26 -0.46 10.06
C SER A 541 -16.31 0.56 10.50
N ILE A 542 -16.80 1.38 9.57
CA ILE A 542 -17.86 2.36 9.84
C ILE A 542 -19.19 1.64 10.17
N LEU A 543 -19.56 0.59 9.44
CA LEU A 543 -20.75 -0.21 9.76
C LEU A 543 -20.66 -0.85 11.15
N TRP A 544 -19.48 -1.38 11.50
CA TRP A 544 -19.22 -1.90 12.83
C TRP A 544 -19.40 -0.83 13.91
N GLU A 545 -18.84 0.38 13.72
CA GLU A 545 -19.05 1.51 14.63
C GLU A 545 -20.53 1.85 14.79
N TRP A 546 -21.26 1.97 13.70
CA TRP A 546 -22.67 2.33 13.73
C TRP A 546 -23.51 1.29 14.47
N LEU A 547 -23.23 0.01 14.28
CA LEU A 547 -23.95 -1.07 14.94
C LEU A 547 -23.61 -1.14 16.44
N HIS A 548 -22.33 -1.20 16.80
CA HIS A 548 -21.89 -1.49 18.18
C HIS A 548 -21.90 -0.27 19.08
N LYS A 549 -21.79 0.93 18.51
CA LYS A 549 -21.85 2.20 19.25
C LYS A 549 -23.22 2.86 19.18
N GLN A 550 -24.22 2.17 18.63
CA GLN A 550 -25.59 2.64 18.47
C GLN A 550 -25.67 4.02 17.82
N ALA A 551 -24.93 4.19 16.72
CA ALA A 551 -24.90 5.44 15.98
C ALA A 551 -26.31 5.84 15.50
N ARG A 552 -26.69 7.10 15.77
CA ARG A 552 -28.01 7.61 15.41
C ARG A 552 -28.00 8.24 14.03
N PHE A 553 -29.01 7.92 13.24
CA PHE A 553 -29.22 8.57 11.95
C PHE A 553 -29.58 10.04 12.11
N THR A 554 -29.04 10.86 11.21
CA THR A 554 -29.27 12.32 11.18
C THR A 554 -30.48 12.71 10.33
N ALA A 555 -31.09 11.75 9.65
CA ALA A 555 -32.30 11.94 8.85
C ALA A 555 -33.11 10.64 8.84
N GLY A 556 -34.43 10.77 8.69
CA GLY A 556 -35.32 9.64 8.50
C GLY A 556 -35.22 9.07 7.10
N ASP A 557 -35.65 7.81 6.95
CA ASP A 557 -35.76 7.11 5.66
C ASP A 557 -37.12 6.43 5.53
N PRO A 558 -37.99 6.92 4.62
CA PRO A 558 -39.35 6.39 4.45
C PRO A 558 -39.41 4.93 4.00
N GLU A 559 -38.41 4.46 3.23
CA GLU A 559 -38.41 3.09 2.68
C GLU A 559 -38.19 2.05 3.78
N THR A 560 -37.35 2.36 4.74
CA THR A 560 -37.10 1.50 5.91
C THR A 560 -38.04 1.77 7.07
N GLY A 561 -38.73 2.92 7.08
CA GLY A 561 -39.50 3.43 8.20
C GLY A 561 -38.64 4.00 9.33
N THR A 562 -37.35 4.19 9.09
CA THR A 562 -36.39 4.77 10.06
C THR A 562 -36.66 6.25 10.24
N ARG A 563 -36.59 6.74 11.48
CA ARG A 563 -36.73 8.17 11.84
C ARG A 563 -35.37 8.77 12.15
N GLU A 564 -35.29 10.09 12.06
CA GLU A 564 -34.15 10.82 12.61
C GLU A 564 -33.98 10.48 14.12
N GLY A 565 -32.74 10.19 14.53
CA GLY A 565 -32.43 9.78 15.89
C GLY A 565 -32.52 8.27 16.16
N ASP A 566 -33.06 7.47 15.26
CA ASP A 566 -33.06 6.01 15.39
C ASP A 566 -31.63 5.46 15.19
N PRO A 567 -31.23 4.41 15.95
CA PRO A 567 -29.92 3.77 15.76
C PRO A 567 -29.94 2.74 14.63
N LEU A 568 -28.76 2.38 14.13
CA LEU A 568 -28.58 1.16 13.33
C LEU A 568 -28.70 -0.05 14.25
N THR A 569 -29.81 -0.80 14.17
CA THR A 569 -30.01 -2.02 14.96
C THR A 569 -29.51 -3.27 14.21
N PRO A 570 -29.24 -4.38 14.92
CA PRO A 570 -28.90 -5.65 14.26
C PRO A 570 -29.92 -6.10 13.21
N GLU A 571 -31.22 -5.91 13.47
CA GLU A 571 -32.32 -6.28 12.58
C GLU A 571 -32.31 -5.39 11.32
N LEU A 572 -32.12 -4.09 11.50
CA LEU A 572 -32.02 -3.17 10.37
C LEU A 572 -30.77 -3.45 9.54
N PHE A 573 -29.62 -3.68 10.19
CA PHE A 573 -28.38 -4.07 9.49
C PHE A 573 -28.59 -5.34 8.64
N ALA A 574 -29.16 -6.39 9.24
CA ALA A 574 -29.40 -7.65 8.54
C ALA A 574 -30.34 -7.45 7.33
N ARG A 575 -31.41 -6.67 7.50
CA ARG A 575 -32.33 -6.31 6.43
C ARG A 575 -31.63 -5.55 5.29
N LEU A 576 -30.86 -4.52 5.60
CA LEU A 576 -30.12 -3.73 4.60
C LEU A 576 -29.10 -4.60 3.84
N LEU A 577 -28.39 -5.47 4.56
CA LEU A 577 -27.44 -6.41 3.98
C LEU A 577 -28.13 -7.36 2.98
N ASP A 578 -29.30 -7.88 3.33
CA ASP A 578 -30.07 -8.77 2.45
C ASP A 578 -30.62 -8.03 1.23
N GLU A 579 -31.10 -6.81 1.40
CA GLU A 579 -31.62 -5.98 0.32
C GLU A 579 -30.50 -5.61 -0.68
N GLU A 580 -29.32 -5.17 -0.22
CA GLU A 580 -28.19 -4.85 -1.09
C GLU A 580 -27.62 -6.11 -1.78
N TYR A 581 -27.56 -7.23 -1.06
CA TYR A 581 -27.17 -8.51 -1.65
C TYR A 581 -28.14 -8.94 -2.78
N ALA A 582 -29.45 -8.85 -2.56
CA ALA A 582 -30.46 -9.18 -3.56
C ALA A 582 -30.40 -8.24 -4.78
N LYS A 583 -30.17 -6.94 -4.56
CA LYS A 583 -29.97 -5.93 -5.59
C LYS A 583 -28.78 -6.27 -6.49
N LEU A 584 -27.65 -6.64 -5.91
CA LEU A 584 -26.45 -7.03 -6.65
C LEU A 584 -26.66 -8.34 -7.44
N LEU A 585 -27.36 -9.31 -6.89
CA LEU A 585 -27.74 -10.52 -7.62
C LEU A 585 -28.63 -10.21 -8.85
N ALA A 586 -29.56 -9.28 -8.70
CA ALA A 586 -30.43 -8.85 -9.81
C ALA A 586 -29.68 -8.03 -10.87
N ALA A 587 -28.62 -7.33 -10.48
CA ALA A 587 -27.83 -6.48 -11.37
C ALA A 587 -26.69 -7.22 -12.09
N ARG A 588 -26.51 -8.51 -11.84
CA ARG A 588 -25.38 -9.33 -12.33
C ARG A 588 -25.11 -9.25 -13.83
N ASP A 589 -26.15 -9.00 -14.63
CA ASP A 589 -26.04 -8.94 -16.10
C ASP A 589 -25.64 -7.55 -16.62
N ARG A 590 -25.45 -6.57 -15.72
CA ARG A 590 -25.12 -5.18 -16.05
C ARG A 590 -23.65 -4.84 -15.85
N ASP A 591 -22.86 -5.80 -15.43
CA ASP A 591 -21.46 -5.54 -15.10
C ASP A 591 -20.61 -5.34 -16.37
N VAL A 592 -19.75 -4.31 -16.36
CA VAL A 592 -18.81 -3.99 -17.47
C VAL A 592 -17.65 -4.97 -17.54
N HIS A 593 -17.35 -5.65 -16.44
CA HIS A 593 -16.33 -6.69 -16.43
C HIS A 593 -16.99 -8.02 -16.74
N ASP A 594 -16.51 -8.75 -17.74
CA ASP A 594 -16.94 -10.11 -18.07
C ASP A 594 -16.92 -11.09 -16.88
N ASP A 595 -16.26 -10.67 -15.82
CA ASP A 595 -16.14 -11.36 -14.56
C ASP A 595 -17.23 -11.00 -13.55
N SER A 596 -18.31 -10.39 -13.98
CA SER A 596 -19.51 -10.01 -13.23
C SER A 596 -20.25 -11.17 -12.54
N LYS A 597 -19.66 -12.34 -12.61
CA LYS A 597 -20.23 -13.52 -11.98
C LYS A 597 -20.27 -13.32 -10.47
N THR A 598 -21.46 -13.34 -9.92
CA THR A 598 -21.72 -13.26 -8.48
C THR A 598 -21.39 -14.57 -7.74
N THR A 599 -20.42 -15.33 -8.25
CA THR A 599 -20.10 -16.68 -7.75
C THR A 599 -19.57 -16.68 -6.33
N THR A 600 -18.84 -15.65 -5.94
CA THR A 600 -18.30 -15.49 -4.58
C THR A 600 -19.07 -14.48 -3.74
N LEU A 601 -20.11 -13.86 -4.28
CA LEU A 601 -20.95 -12.89 -3.57
C LEU A 601 -21.60 -13.46 -2.29
N PRO A 602 -22.07 -14.73 -2.24
CA PRO A 602 -22.56 -15.33 -0.98
C PRO A 602 -21.48 -15.40 0.10
N ILE A 603 -20.22 -15.60 -0.30
CA ILE A 603 -19.08 -15.64 0.61
C ILE A 603 -18.73 -14.23 1.09
N ALA A 604 -18.72 -13.24 0.18
CA ALA A 604 -18.57 -11.83 0.53
C ALA A 604 -19.63 -11.40 1.57
N ARG A 605 -20.91 -11.75 1.35
CA ARG A 605 -21.99 -11.50 2.31
C ARG A 605 -21.72 -12.14 3.68
N GLN A 606 -21.21 -13.38 3.71
CA GLN A 606 -20.86 -14.05 4.96
C GLN A 606 -19.71 -13.33 5.67
N ILE A 607 -18.68 -12.88 4.96
CA ILE A 607 -17.55 -12.12 5.52
C ILE A 607 -18.05 -10.79 6.09
N VAL A 608 -18.84 -10.03 5.32
CA VAL A 608 -19.44 -8.75 5.76
C VAL A 608 -20.26 -8.95 7.05
N ALA A 609 -21.16 -9.93 7.05
CA ALA A 609 -21.98 -10.23 8.22
C ALA A 609 -21.10 -10.56 9.44
N THR A 610 -20.12 -11.47 9.28
CA THR A 610 -19.24 -11.88 10.38
C THR A 610 -18.44 -10.72 10.93
N TYR A 611 -17.80 -9.91 10.06
CA TYR A 611 -16.98 -8.77 10.49
C TYR A 611 -17.81 -7.74 11.27
N VAL A 612 -18.95 -7.33 10.70
CA VAL A 612 -19.75 -6.23 11.27
C VAL A 612 -20.47 -6.66 12.55
N THR A 613 -20.90 -7.91 12.68
CA THR A 613 -21.59 -8.37 13.89
C THR A 613 -20.66 -8.89 14.99
N HIS A 614 -19.37 -9.05 14.71
CA HIS A 614 -18.42 -9.51 15.73
C HIS A 614 -18.31 -8.49 16.87
N PRO A 615 -18.35 -8.91 18.15
CA PRO A 615 -18.43 -7.98 19.30
C PRO A 615 -17.18 -7.11 19.49
N VAL A 616 -16.03 -7.57 19.00
CA VAL A 616 -14.77 -6.80 19.01
C VAL A 616 -14.43 -6.43 17.58
N LYS A 617 -14.09 -5.15 17.35
CA LYS A 617 -13.64 -4.72 16.02
C LYS A 617 -12.37 -5.50 15.65
N ALA A 618 -12.49 -6.28 14.61
CA ALA A 618 -11.44 -7.21 14.22
C ALA A 618 -10.55 -6.64 13.11
N PRO A 619 -9.24 -6.91 13.13
CA PRO A 619 -8.29 -6.47 12.10
C PRO A 619 -8.04 -7.58 11.06
N TRP A 620 -9.07 -8.34 10.65
CA TRP A 620 -8.86 -9.55 9.86
C TRP A 620 -9.66 -9.61 8.54
N TYR A 621 -10.08 -8.47 8.01
CA TYR A 621 -10.81 -8.47 6.74
C TYR A 621 -10.00 -9.10 5.60
N ILE A 622 -8.74 -8.67 5.42
CA ILE A 622 -7.86 -9.23 4.39
C ILE A 622 -7.58 -10.72 4.61
N ASP A 623 -7.45 -11.17 5.86
CA ASP A 623 -7.23 -12.57 6.15
C ASP A 623 -8.43 -13.42 5.73
N LEU A 624 -9.65 -12.96 6.01
CA LEU A 624 -10.88 -13.66 5.59
C LEU A 624 -11.04 -13.71 4.08
N LEU A 625 -10.64 -12.65 3.38
CA LEU A 625 -10.62 -12.61 1.93
C LEU A 625 -9.62 -13.63 1.37
N ASN A 626 -8.38 -13.64 1.88
CA ASN A 626 -7.33 -14.56 1.45
C ASN A 626 -7.66 -16.02 1.72
N LEU A 627 -8.27 -16.32 2.86
CA LEU A 627 -8.73 -17.68 3.21
C LEU A 627 -9.78 -18.23 2.23
N ASN A 628 -10.53 -17.37 1.60
CA ASN A 628 -11.63 -17.72 0.71
C ASN A 628 -11.35 -17.40 -0.77
N LEU A 629 -10.10 -17.08 -1.09
CA LEU A 629 -9.70 -16.85 -2.47
C LEU A 629 -10.00 -18.10 -3.30
N ASP A 630 -10.65 -17.89 -4.45
CA ASP A 630 -11.09 -18.96 -5.37
C ASP A 630 -12.01 -20.02 -4.75
N ASN A 631 -12.51 -19.77 -3.56
CA ASN A 631 -13.50 -20.63 -2.95
C ASN A 631 -14.91 -20.22 -3.42
N HIS A 632 -15.64 -21.16 -4.02
CA HIS A 632 -17.03 -20.97 -4.47
C HIS A 632 -18.03 -21.74 -3.58
N ASP A 633 -17.57 -22.48 -2.58
CA ASP A 633 -18.41 -23.25 -1.65
C ASP A 633 -18.65 -22.44 -0.37
N LEU A 634 -19.89 -21.97 -0.19
CA LEU A 634 -20.31 -21.23 0.99
C LEU A 634 -20.19 -22.03 2.30
N ALA A 635 -20.42 -23.35 2.25
CA ALA A 635 -20.31 -24.17 3.46
C ALA A 635 -18.84 -24.29 3.90
N GLU A 636 -17.93 -24.45 2.95
CA GLU A 636 -16.50 -24.40 3.21
C GLU A 636 -16.05 -23.03 3.72
N ALA A 637 -16.53 -21.95 3.10
CA ALA A 637 -16.24 -20.60 3.57
C ALA A 637 -16.64 -20.39 5.03
N ARG A 638 -17.84 -20.82 5.41
CA ARG A 638 -18.32 -20.75 6.80
C ARG A 638 -17.42 -21.50 7.77
N ARG A 639 -16.95 -22.70 7.40
CA ARG A 639 -16.02 -23.48 8.23
C ARG A 639 -14.68 -22.75 8.39
N ARG A 640 -14.13 -22.20 7.32
CA ARG A 640 -12.85 -21.46 7.33
C ARG A 640 -12.94 -20.20 8.19
N ILE A 641 -14.01 -19.42 7.98
CA ILE A 641 -14.28 -18.19 8.74
C ILE A 641 -14.43 -18.49 10.23
N SER A 642 -15.28 -19.47 10.60
CA SER A 642 -15.47 -19.86 12.01
C SER A 642 -14.14 -20.28 12.65
N ARG A 643 -13.40 -21.18 12.00
CA ARG A 643 -12.10 -21.64 12.51
C ARG A 643 -11.12 -20.49 12.73
N TYR A 644 -11.09 -19.51 11.81
CA TYR A 644 -10.24 -18.34 11.92
C TYR A 644 -10.64 -17.47 13.11
N VAL A 645 -11.93 -17.12 13.21
CA VAL A 645 -12.48 -16.29 14.29
C VAL A 645 -12.24 -16.95 15.64
N ASP A 646 -12.54 -18.25 15.78
CA ASP A 646 -12.31 -19.02 17.02
C ASP A 646 -10.84 -19.03 17.47
N ALA A 647 -9.90 -19.14 16.52
CA ALA A 647 -8.46 -19.09 16.82
C ALA A 647 -8.03 -17.68 17.24
N PHE A 648 -8.51 -16.68 16.54
CA PHE A 648 -8.19 -15.28 16.84
C PHE A 648 -8.76 -14.86 18.22
N ASP A 649 -10.00 -15.22 18.53
CA ASP A 649 -10.64 -14.89 19.81
C ASP A 649 -9.96 -15.57 21.00
N ARG A 650 -9.52 -16.82 20.80
CA ARG A 650 -8.87 -17.60 21.87
C ARG A 650 -7.50 -17.03 22.26
N ASP A 651 -6.64 -16.75 21.31
CA ASP A 651 -5.23 -16.41 21.55
C ASP A 651 -4.65 -15.32 20.63
N GLY A 652 -5.45 -14.82 19.67
CA GLY A 652 -5.04 -13.85 18.69
C GLY A 652 -4.23 -14.42 17.53
N THR A 653 -4.23 -15.72 17.36
CA THR A 653 -3.58 -16.38 16.25
C THR A 653 -4.22 -15.93 14.93
N ARG A 654 -3.40 -15.40 14.02
CA ARG A 654 -3.80 -15.15 12.64
C ARG A 654 -3.47 -16.38 11.80
N LEU A 655 -4.49 -16.93 11.13
CA LEU A 655 -4.29 -17.97 10.12
C LEU A 655 -3.91 -17.27 8.81
N THR A 656 -2.61 -17.17 8.55
CA THR A 656 -2.06 -16.48 7.39
C THR A 656 -2.05 -17.34 6.11
N ALA A 657 -1.53 -16.80 5.01
CA ALA A 657 -1.55 -17.39 3.67
C ALA A 657 -0.87 -18.78 3.53
N ASN A 658 -0.16 -19.25 4.56
CA ASN A 658 0.53 -20.54 4.54
C ASN A 658 -0.39 -21.77 4.53
N LEU A 659 -1.70 -21.60 4.66
CA LEU A 659 -2.67 -22.71 4.69
C LEU A 659 -2.62 -23.61 3.45
N ASP A 660 -2.21 -23.06 2.31
CA ASP A 660 -2.14 -23.78 1.03
C ASP A 660 -0.69 -24.05 0.59
N PHE A 661 0.30 -23.82 1.46
CA PHE A 661 1.72 -23.94 1.07
C PHE A 661 2.08 -25.34 0.55
N ASP A 662 1.49 -26.38 1.12
CA ASP A 662 1.78 -27.77 0.74
C ASP A 662 1.03 -28.23 -0.53
N ARG A 663 0.13 -27.39 -1.09
CA ARG A 663 -0.49 -27.66 -2.38
C ARG A 663 0.47 -27.28 -3.50
N ASP A 664 0.51 -28.08 -4.55
CA ASP A 664 1.31 -27.77 -5.72
C ASP A 664 0.83 -26.44 -6.35
N ALA A 665 1.76 -25.55 -6.69
CA ALA A 665 1.45 -24.26 -7.31
C ALA A 665 0.85 -24.38 -8.72
N GLY A 666 0.87 -25.57 -9.29
CA GLY A 666 0.32 -25.89 -10.62
C GLY A 666 -1.05 -26.58 -10.59
N GLN A 667 -1.70 -26.71 -9.42
CA GLN A 667 -3.03 -27.33 -9.28
C GLN A 667 -4.11 -26.32 -8.96
#